data_b045a86f9328b086213be3ba16787eb7
#
_entry.id   b045a86f9328b086213be3ba16787eb7
#
_cell.length_a   1.000
_cell.length_b   1.000
_cell.length_c   1.000
_cell.angle_alpha   90.00
_cell.angle_beta   90.00
_cell.angle_gamma   90.00
#
_symmetry.space_group_name_H-M   'P 1'
#
loop_
_entity.id
_entity.type
_entity.pdbx_description
1 polymer ?
#
loop_
_entity_poly.entity_id
_entity_poly.type
_entity_poly.pdbx_seq_one_letter_code
_entity_poly.pdbx_strand_id
1 'polypeptide(L)'
;MLTASTDIRFLKGVGEKRAELLRKKGIDTVGALLRFYPRAYLDWQNITPISECHEGENVCVRAEITSPVKTANIRRGMTLYKFSAADDSGVIEVTLFNRKYLAENLREGRSYLFYGKLGYGITLRQMSSPEIMPAEYMGIEPVYAATEGLSSKTIEKIMKNALVYTDSMQDAIPDGIRQKNGLCDFKTALKSIHFPLERQALESAKRRLVFEELFVLQTGLLFLKRRRRALAGCTVKENLLDEFKKTLSFKLTGAQERVINECLTDMMSPRPMNRLIQGDVGSGKTAVAAALMYISAGNGFQSALMAPTELLAEQHFKTLCKITENSGIKCALLTGSLTKKQKDEVKAGLKSGEIKVAVGTHALLTDDVEFESLGLVVTDEQHRFGVGQRGRLSSKGNNPHTLVMSATPIPRTLGLIIYGDLDISIIDEYPAGRQKIATYCVDSSYNARVCNYIKKFIAEGRQAYIVCPLVDENEALGIKSASEYYEELSENQFKDYTVGLLHGKMKPKDKESVMRRFAAGEIQLLISTTVIEVGIDVPNAALMVIENAERFGLSQLHQLRGRIGRGEYSSACILISDVKSGDTKRRLDVIKNNTDGFKIADEDLKLRGPGDFLGSRQHGLPDMKIADIFADRETLHSAGKEAEELLRRDPMLHDAENAGLRSEITELFRRLNGN
;
A
#
# COMPACT_ATOMS: atom_id res chain seq x y z
N MET A 1 -40.80 -8.34 -10.80
CA MET A 1 -40.27 -6.93 -10.72
C MET A 1 -38.75 -6.96 -10.68
N LEU A 2 -38.09 -6.04 -11.36
CA LEU A 2 -36.64 -5.90 -11.25
C LEU A 2 -36.29 -5.37 -9.85
N THR A 3 -35.21 -5.87 -9.27
CA THR A 3 -34.67 -5.47 -7.96
C THR A 3 -33.18 -5.16 -8.08
N ALA A 4 -32.56 -4.66 -7.03
CA ALA A 4 -31.12 -4.42 -7.01
C ALA A 4 -30.27 -5.68 -7.26
N SER A 5 -30.76 -6.88 -6.92
CA SER A 5 -30.09 -8.16 -7.18
C SER A 5 -30.27 -8.71 -8.60
N THR A 6 -31.11 -8.04 -9.43
CA THR A 6 -31.36 -8.50 -10.81
C THR A 6 -30.11 -8.31 -11.67
N ASP A 7 -29.82 -9.30 -12.55
CA ASP A 7 -28.73 -9.25 -13.52
C ASP A 7 -28.85 -7.99 -14.41
N ILE A 8 -27.74 -7.33 -14.64
CA ILE A 8 -27.65 -6.03 -15.31
C ILE A 8 -28.21 -6.05 -16.75
N ARG A 9 -28.17 -7.21 -17.43
CA ARG A 9 -28.69 -7.39 -18.80
C ARG A 9 -30.19 -7.09 -18.95
N PHE A 10 -30.95 -7.21 -17.86
CA PHE A 10 -32.39 -6.98 -17.87
C PHE A 10 -32.75 -5.51 -17.68
N LEU A 11 -31.77 -4.65 -17.36
CA LEU A 11 -31.99 -3.23 -17.22
C LEU A 11 -32.25 -2.57 -18.59
N LYS A 12 -33.27 -1.71 -18.65
CA LYS A 12 -33.57 -0.95 -19.88
C LYS A 12 -32.34 -0.16 -20.36
N GLY A 13 -31.96 -0.40 -21.62
CA GLY A 13 -30.78 0.22 -22.23
C GLY A 13 -29.48 -0.60 -22.13
N VAL A 14 -29.54 -1.78 -21.50
CA VAL A 14 -28.42 -2.74 -21.40
C VAL A 14 -28.78 -3.99 -22.21
N GLY A 15 -28.18 -4.13 -23.39
CA GLY A 15 -28.23 -5.39 -24.16
C GLY A 15 -27.00 -6.27 -23.85
N GLU A 16 -26.94 -7.48 -24.40
CA GLU A 16 -25.90 -8.47 -24.10
C GLU A 16 -24.46 -7.88 -24.20
N LYS A 17 -24.16 -7.19 -25.32
CA LYS A 17 -22.83 -6.57 -25.54
C LYS A 17 -22.46 -5.56 -24.43
N ARG A 18 -23.42 -4.74 -23.98
CA ARG A 18 -23.18 -3.76 -22.92
C ARG A 18 -23.08 -4.44 -21.56
N ALA A 19 -23.84 -5.50 -21.34
CA ALA A 19 -23.75 -6.29 -20.12
C ALA A 19 -22.36 -6.92 -19.96
N GLU A 20 -21.78 -7.48 -21.03
CA GLU A 20 -20.40 -7.99 -21.01
C GLU A 20 -19.37 -6.90 -20.66
N LEU A 21 -19.50 -5.69 -21.24
CA LEU A 21 -18.62 -4.58 -20.93
C LEU A 21 -18.74 -4.10 -19.47
N LEU A 22 -19.97 -4.09 -18.94
CA LEU A 22 -20.23 -3.75 -17.52
C LEU A 22 -19.67 -4.83 -16.59
N ARG A 23 -19.82 -6.13 -16.91
CA ARG A 23 -19.26 -7.25 -16.13
C ARG A 23 -17.72 -7.19 -16.07
N LYS A 24 -17.04 -6.78 -17.13
CA LYS A 24 -15.59 -6.53 -17.11
C LYS A 24 -15.17 -5.46 -16.10
N LYS A 25 -16.11 -4.61 -15.67
CA LYS A 25 -15.91 -3.62 -14.58
C LYS A 25 -16.43 -4.12 -13.22
N GLY A 26 -16.80 -5.39 -13.09
CA GLY A 26 -17.39 -5.93 -11.86
C GLY A 26 -18.85 -5.48 -11.61
N ILE A 27 -19.57 -5.05 -12.66
CA ILE A 27 -20.96 -4.59 -12.58
C ILE A 27 -21.87 -5.69 -13.15
N ASP A 28 -22.29 -6.62 -12.29
CA ASP A 28 -23.10 -7.78 -12.68
C ASP A 28 -24.60 -7.58 -12.43
N THR A 29 -24.96 -6.69 -11.49
CA THR A 29 -26.33 -6.45 -11.05
C THR A 29 -26.70 -4.97 -11.12
N VAL A 30 -28.00 -4.67 -11.06
CA VAL A 30 -28.51 -3.30 -10.96
C VAL A 30 -28.00 -2.59 -9.72
N GLY A 31 -27.90 -3.27 -8.57
CA GLY A 31 -27.34 -2.73 -7.33
C GLY A 31 -25.85 -2.43 -7.43
N ALA A 32 -25.08 -3.27 -8.14
CA ALA A 32 -23.67 -2.99 -8.42
C ALA A 32 -23.51 -1.75 -9.29
N LEU A 33 -24.39 -1.55 -10.27
CA LEU A 33 -24.41 -0.32 -11.08
C LEU A 33 -24.71 0.91 -10.24
N LEU A 34 -25.72 0.86 -9.38
CA LEU A 34 -26.08 1.97 -8.49
C LEU A 34 -24.96 2.36 -7.51
N ARG A 35 -24.02 1.46 -7.26
CA ARG A 35 -22.80 1.72 -6.47
C ARG A 35 -21.56 1.99 -7.36
N PHE A 36 -21.76 2.22 -8.67
CA PHE A 36 -20.70 2.66 -9.58
C PHE A 36 -20.72 4.17 -9.67
N TYR A 37 -20.02 4.82 -8.75
CA TYR A 37 -20.06 6.28 -8.58
C TYR A 37 -19.31 7.02 -9.69
N PRO A 38 -19.73 8.28 -10.02
CA PRO A 38 -19.00 9.16 -10.93
C PRO A 38 -17.58 9.45 -10.40
N ARG A 39 -16.60 9.48 -11.30
CA ARG A 39 -15.21 9.85 -10.97
C ARG A 39 -14.98 11.35 -10.84
N ALA A 40 -15.83 12.15 -11.49
CA ALA A 40 -15.78 13.61 -11.50
C ALA A 40 -17.16 14.19 -11.83
N TYR A 41 -17.29 15.48 -11.69
CA TYR A 41 -18.50 16.24 -12.03
C TYR A 41 -18.12 17.47 -12.85
N LEU A 42 -18.93 17.79 -13.85
CA LEU A 42 -18.89 19.06 -14.56
C LEU A 42 -19.91 19.98 -13.86
N ASP A 43 -19.39 20.92 -13.08
CA ASP A 43 -20.21 21.88 -12.33
C ASP A 43 -20.41 23.16 -13.16
N TRP A 44 -21.56 23.28 -13.80
CA TRP A 44 -21.93 24.43 -14.64
C TRP A 44 -22.48 25.57 -13.83
N GLN A 45 -22.70 25.41 -12.52
CA GLN A 45 -23.22 26.46 -11.61
C GLN A 45 -22.09 27.34 -11.08
N ASN A 46 -20.88 26.81 -10.99
CA ASN A 46 -19.71 27.52 -10.45
C ASN A 46 -18.97 28.28 -11.56
N ILE A 47 -19.50 29.41 -11.96
CA ILE A 47 -18.94 30.26 -13.03
C ILE A 47 -17.86 31.15 -12.44
N THR A 48 -16.63 31.05 -13.01
CA THR A 48 -15.49 31.86 -12.59
C THR A 48 -15.15 32.88 -13.68
N PRO A 49 -14.96 34.18 -13.32
CA PRO A 49 -14.46 35.18 -14.28
C PRO A 49 -13.12 34.79 -14.89
N ILE A 50 -12.91 35.08 -16.18
CA ILE A 50 -11.68 34.69 -16.90
C ILE A 50 -10.42 35.23 -16.21
N SER A 51 -10.50 36.44 -15.62
CA SER A 51 -9.37 37.08 -14.91
C SER A 51 -8.92 36.30 -13.66
N GLU A 52 -9.84 35.61 -12.97
CA GLU A 52 -9.59 34.90 -11.72
C GLU A 52 -9.16 33.44 -11.93
N CYS A 53 -9.25 32.93 -13.16
CA CYS A 53 -8.85 31.56 -13.47
C CYS A 53 -7.35 31.38 -13.44
N HIS A 54 -6.87 30.25 -12.84
CA HIS A 54 -5.45 29.92 -12.78
C HIS A 54 -5.07 28.84 -13.77
N GLU A 55 -3.78 28.82 -14.17
CA GLU A 55 -3.26 27.83 -15.10
C GLU A 55 -3.36 26.41 -14.52
N GLY A 56 -3.83 25.49 -15.36
CA GLY A 56 -3.94 24.09 -15.00
C GLY A 56 -5.22 23.70 -14.28
N GLU A 57 -6.05 24.64 -13.88
CA GLU A 57 -7.34 24.39 -13.24
C GLU A 57 -8.44 24.06 -14.25
N ASN A 58 -9.36 23.17 -13.85
CA ASN A 58 -10.61 22.95 -14.57
C ASN A 58 -11.64 23.99 -14.09
N VAL A 59 -12.03 24.87 -14.96
CA VAL A 59 -12.93 25.99 -14.65
C VAL A 59 -14.14 26.03 -15.58
N CYS A 60 -15.25 26.56 -15.11
CA CYS A 60 -16.42 26.95 -15.91
C CYS A 60 -16.40 28.46 -16.09
N VAL A 61 -16.29 28.90 -17.35
CA VAL A 61 -16.38 30.33 -17.68
C VAL A 61 -17.61 30.58 -18.54
N ARG A 62 -18.27 31.71 -18.30
CA ARG A 62 -19.35 32.21 -19.15
C ARG A 62 -18.78 33.29 -20.04
N ALA A 63 -18.74 33.05 -21.36
CA ALA A 63 -18.13 34.00 -22.28
C ALA A 63 -18.93 34.09 -23.58
N GLU A 64 -18.91 35.29 -24.20
CA GLU A 64 -19.46 35.54 -25.52
C GLU A 64 -18.43 35.26 -26.60
N ILE A 65 -18.84 34.58 -27.67
CA ILE A 65 -17.95 34.36 -28.83
C ILE A 65 -17.73 35.67 -29.57
N THR A 66 -16.50 36.15 -29.60
CA THR A 66 -16.09 37.46 -30.17
C THR A 66 -15.43 37.35 -31.53
N SER A 67 -15.21 36.15 -32.05
CA SER A 67 -14.65 35.94 -33.38
C SER A 67 -15.29 34.77 -34.11
N PRO A 68 -15.34 34.79 -35.46
CA PRO A 68 -15.84 33.67 -36.22
C PRO A 68 -14.98 32.41 -35.99
N VAL A 69 -15.63 31.24 -36.07
CA VAL A 69 -14.92 29.95 -35.95
C VAL A 69 -14.05 29.71 -37.15
N LYS A 70 -12.73 29.79 -37.00
CA LYS A 70 -11.74 29.48 -38.04
C LYS A 70 -11.46 28.00 -38.07
N THR A 71 -11.46 27.42 -39.30
CA THR A 71 -11.16 26.00 -39.51
C THR A 71 -9.76 25.84 -40.12
N ALA A 72 -8.93 24.97 -39.54
CA ALA A 72 -7.63 24.63 -40.09
C ALA A 72 -7.44 23.10 -40.12
N ASN A 73 -6.99 22.58 -41.26
CA ASN A 73 -6.60 21.17 -41.40
C ASN A 73 -5.11 21.05 -41.16
N ILE A 74 -4.73 20.42 -40.04
CA ILE A 74 -3.34 20.28 -39.65
C ILE A 74 -2.68 19.07 -40.34
N ARG A 75 -3.37 17.93 -40.36
CA ARG A 75 -2.94 16.70 -41.00
C ARG A 75 -4.15 15.85 -41.40
N ARG A 76 -3.92 14.80 -42.20
CA ARG A 76 -5.00 13.88 -42.62
C ARG A 76 -5.73 13.32 -41.38
N GLY A 77 -7.03 13.59 -41.30
CA GLY A 77 -7.89 13.17 -40.20
C GLY A 77 -7.90 14.08 -38.97
N MET A 78 -7.21 15.25 -38.98
CA MET A 78 -7.17 16.19 -37.85
C MET A 78 -7.55 17.60 -38.29
N THR A 79 -8.79 17.99 -37.99
CA THR A 79 -9.34 19.33 -38.23
C THR A 79 -9.44 20.09 -36.92
N LEU A 80 -8.97 21.31 -36.91
CA LEU A 80 -8.95 22.22 -35.77
C LEU A 80 -9.93 23.37 -36.04
N TYR A 81 -10.74 23.67 -35.03
CA TYR A 81 -11.65 24.83 -35.01
C TYR A 81 -11.20 25.77 -33.91
N LYS A 82 -10.92 27.02 -34.26
CA LYS A 82 -10.35 28.02 -33.33
C LYS A 82 -11.18 29.29 -33.34
N PHE A 83 -11.47 29.83 -32.18
CA PHE A 83 -12.20 31.06 -32.00
C PHE A 83 -11.87 31.71 -30.66
N SER A 84 -12.22 32.98 -30.50
CA SER A 84 -12.08 33.74 -29.26
C SER A 84 -13.40 33.88 -28.57
N ALA A 85 -13.40 33.82 -27.25
CA ALA A 85 -14.56 34.15 -26.41
C ALA A 85 -14.09 35.06 -25.28
N ALA A 86 -14.96 36.00 -24.86
CA ALA A 86 -14.64 37.00 -23.85
C ALA A 86 -15.79 37.13 -22.84
N ASP A 87 -15.42 37.48 -21.61
CA ASP A 87 -16.31 38.06 -20.61
C ASP A 87 -15.86 39.50 -20.27
N ASP A 88 -16.51 40.14 -19.30
CA ASP A 88 -16.14 41.50 -18.86
C ASP A 88 -14.73 41.60 -18.26
N SER A 89 -14.11 40.46 -17.92
CA SER A 89 -12.84 40.38 -17.18
C SER A 89 -11.62 39.94 -18.05
N GLY A 90 -11.88 39.33 -19.24
CA GLY A 90 -10.79 38.84 -20.07
C GLY A 90 -11.21 38.10 -21.33
N VAL A 91 -10.25 37.58 -22.05
CA VAL A 91 -10.41 36.83 -23.32
C VAL A 91 -9.76 35.49 -23.22
N ILE A 92 -10.43 34.45 -23.73
CA ILE A 92 -9.89 33.11 -23.91
C ILE A 92 -9.88 32.72 -25.38
N GLU A 93 -8.87 31.98 -25.80
CA GLU A 93 -8.82 31.33 -27.09
C GLU A 93 -9.27 29.87 -26.93
N VAL A 94 -10.32 29.49 -27.66
CA VAL A 94 -10.87 28.14 -27.60
C VAL A 94 -10.44 27.37 -28.86
N THR A 95 -9.95 26.16 -28.65
CA THR A 95 -9.51 25.24 -29.69
C THR A 95 -10.27 23.92 -29.60
N LEU A 96 -11.00 23.51 -30.66
CA LEU A 96 -11.72 22.23 -30.70
C LEU A 96 -11.06 21.30 -31.73
N PHE A 97 -10.83 20.04 -31.40
CA PHE A 97 -10.28 19.03 -32.28
C PHE A 97 -11.36 18.08 -32.78
N ASN A 98 -11.54 17.97 -34.12
CA ASN A 98 -12.48 17.06 -34.78
C ASN A 98 -13.94 17.15 -34.33
N ARG A 99 -14.38 18.29 -33.76
CA ARG A 99 -15.75 18.53 -33.27
C ARG A 99 -16.55 19.39 -34.28
N LYS A 100 -16.66 18.93 -35.51
CA LYS A 100 -17.32 19.68 -36.62
C LYS A 100 -18.73 20.12 -36.26
N TYR A 101 -19.59 19.18 -35.82
CA TYR A 101 -20.98 19.46 -35.46
C TYR A 101 -21.13 20.52 -34.37
N LEU A 102 -20.26 20.49 -33.35
CA LEU A 102 -20.28 21.48 -32.28
C LEU A 102 -19.88 22.87 -32.83
N ALA A 103 -18.78 22.93 -33.60
CA ALA A 103 -18.27 24.16 -34.19
C ALA A 103 -19.28 24.86 -35.12
N GLU A 104 -20.06 24.09 -35.90
CA GLU A 104 -21.11 24.62 -36.84
C GLU A 104 -22.30 25.17 -36.08
N ASN A 105 -22.56 24.79 -34.85
CA ASN A 105 -23.66 25.26 -34.04
C ASN A 105 -23.33 26.48 -33.15
N LEU A 106 -22.05 26.83 -33.04
CA LEU A 106 -21.61 28.01 -32.31
C LEU A 106 -21.89 29.29 -33.13
N ARG A 107 -22.33 30.36 -32.46
CA ARG A 107 -22.65 31.62 -33.09
C ARG A 107 -21.88 32.78 -32.46
N GLU A 108 -21.24 33.58 -33.29
CA GLU A 108 -20.64 34.86 -32.89
C GLU A 108 -21.70 35.78 -32.27
N GLY A 109 -21.35 36.52 -31.21
CA GLY A 109 -22.25 37.37 -30.46
C GLY A 109 -23.19 36.64 -29.49
N ARG A 110 -23.03 35.32 -29.32
CA ARG A 110 -23.79 34.54 -28.32
C ARG A 110 -22.89 34.10 -27.17
N SER A 111 -23.43 34.13 -25.97
CA SER A 111 -22.77 33.63 -24.77
C SER A 111 -22.99 32.14 -24.59
N TYR A 112 -21.92 31.42 -24.17
CA TYR A 112 -21.90 30.02 -23.83
C TYR A 112 -21.15 29.79 -22.53
N LEU A 113 -21.38 28.63 -21.91
CA LEU A 113 -20.55 28.10 -20.81
C LEU A 113 -19.48 27.20 -21.40
N PHE A 114 -18.24 27.44 -21.01
CA PHE A 114 -17.06 26.65 -21.41
C PHE A 114 -16.48 25.99 -20.16
N TYR A 115 -16.45 24.67 -20.13
CA TYR A 115 -15.87 23.92 -19.02
C TYR A 115 -14.64 23.16 -19.50
N GLY A 116 -13.49 23.44 -18.91
CA GLY A 116 -12.26 22.78 -19.30
C GLY A 116 -11.04 23.29 -18.55
N LYS A 117 -9.91 22.67 -18.88
CA LYS A 117 -8.61 23.06 -18.31
C LYS A 117 -8.11 24.31 -18.99
N LEU A 118 -7.77 25.32 -18.16
CA LEU A 118 -7.17 26.55 -18.66
C LEU A 118 -5.66 26.39 -18.79
N GLY A 119 -5.11 26.75 -19.95
CA GLY A 119 -3.67 26.87 -20.21
C GLY A 119 -3.30 28.28 -20.65
N TYR A 120 -1.99 28.57 -20.68
CA TYR A 120 -1.49 29.79 -21.29
C TYR A 120 -0.95 29.49 -22.70
N GLY A 121 -1.43 30.26 -23.69
CA GLY A 121 -0.77 30.39 -24.97
C GLY A 121 0.32 31.46 -24.92
N ILE A 122 0.93 31.75 -26.07
CA ILE A 122 2.01 32.76 -26.15
C ILE A 122 1.50 34.18 -25.77
N THR A 123 0.22 34.48 -26.02
CA THR A 123 -0.38 35.82 -25.82
C THR A 123 -1.70 35.81 -25.06
N LEU A 124 -2.44 34.71 -25.08
CA LEU A 124 -3.78 34.61 -24.50
C LEU A 124 -3.95 33.33 -23.69
N ARG A 125 -4.87 33.37 -22.73
CA ARG A 125 -5.36 32.17 -22.05
C ARG A 125 -6.05 31.26 -23.05
N GLN A 126 -5.81 29.94 -22.96
CA GLN A 126 -6.35 28.96 -23.90
C GLN A 126 -7.14 27.86 -23.22
N MET A 127 -8.22 27.41 -23.87
CA MET A 127 -8.92 26.18 -23.52
C MET A 127 -8.89 25.20 -24.69
N SER A 128 -8.34 24.01 -24.45
CA SER A 128 -8.26 22.92 -25.45
C SER A 128 -9.42 21.95 -25.27
N SER A 129 -10.30 21.86 -26.28
CA SER A 129 -11.47 20.99 -26.31
C SER A 129 -12.36 21.07 -25.07
N PRO A 130 -12.77 22.27 -24.61
CA PRO A 130 -13.72 22.37 -23.51
C PRO A 130 -15.04 21.69 -23.86
N GLU A 131 -15.79 21.27 -22.84
CA GLU A 131 -17.21 21.01 -23.01
C GLU A 131 -17.94 22.37 -23.07
N ILE A 132 -18.97 22.45 -23.95
CA ILE A 132 -19.68 23.72 -24.21
C ILE A 132 -21.17 23.49 -24.04
N MET A 133 -21.79 24.37 -23.28
CA MET A 133 -23.23 24.38 -23.03
C MET A 133 -23.83 25.77 -23.31
N PRO A 134 -25.15 25.87 -23.58
CA PRO A 134 -25.85 27.16 -23.62
C PRO A 134 -25.66 27.94 -22.31
N ALA A 135 -25.63 29.27 -22.38
CA ALA A 135 -25.35 30.13 -21.23
C ALA A 135 -26.40 30.04 -20.09
N GLU A 136 -27.59 29.56 -20.41
CA GLU A 136 -28.69 29.36 -19.45
C GLU A 136 -28.65 27.99 -18.76
N TYR A 137 -27.74 27.11 -19.16
CA TYR A 137 -27.66 25.77 -18.58
C TYR A 137 -27.14 25.86 -17.13
N MET A 138 -27.88 25.23 -16.21
CA MET A 138 -27.51 25.19 -14.80
C MET A 138 -27.66 23.75 -14.31
N GLY A 139 -26.57 23.05 -14.16
CA GLY A 139 -26.61 21.68 -13.71
C GLY A 139 -25.20 21.17 -13.25
N ILE A 140 -25.19 20.05 -12.58
CA ILE A 140 -23.99 19.34 -12.24
C ILE A 140 -24.05 17.97 -12.93
N GLU A 141 -23.21 17.74 -13.95
CA GLU A 141 -23.22 16.52 -14.74
C GLU A 141 -22.21 15.51 -14.23
N PRO A 142 -22.60 14.24 -14.03
CA PRO A 142 -21.68 13.19 -13.60
C PRO A 142 -20.78 12.73 -14.75
N VAL A 143 -19.50 12.51 -14.46
CA VAL A 143 -18.53 11.93 -15.40
C VAL A 143 -18.14 10.53 -14.91
N TYR A 144 -18.58 9.49 -15.64
CA TYR A 144 -18.25 8.09 -15.34
C TYR A 144 -16.96 7.66 -16.04
N ALA A 145 -16.29 6.67 -15.44
CA ALA A 145 -15.10 6.04 -16.04
C ALA A 145 -15.51 5.25 -17.30
N ALA A 146 -15.21 5.84 -18.47
CA ALA A 146 -15.50 5.25 -19.78
C ALA A 146 -14.54 4.08 -20.11
N THR A 147 -14.97 3.19 -21.01
CA THR A 147 -14.14 2.16 -21.66
C THR A 147 -14.48 2.12 -23.14
N GLU A 148 -13.67 1.42 -23.93
CA GLU A 148 -13.98 1.18 -25.34
C GLU A 148 -15.37 0.54 -25.46
N GLY A 149 -16.25 1.18 -26.26
CA GLY A 149 -17.63 0.75 -26.44
C GLY A 149 -18.65 1.18 -25.36
N LEU A 150 -18.20 1.82 -24.26
CA LEU A 150 -19.09 2.31 -23.18
C LEU A 150 -18.69 3.72 -22.73
N SER A 151 -19.28 4.74 -23.37
CA SER A 151 -19.02 6.14 -23.04
C SER A 151 -19.68 6.58 -21.73
N SER A 152 -19.15 7.64 -21.08
CA SER A 152 -19.75 8.25 -19.87
C SER A 152 -21.22 8.60 -20.06
N LYS A 153 -21.59 9.21 -21.21
CA LYS A 153 -23.00 9.53 -21.55
C LYS A 153 -23.90 8.31 -21.70
N THR A 154 -23.33 7.16 -22.13
CA THR A 154 -24.07 5.91 -22.20
C THR A 154 -24.34 5.37 -20.81
N ILE A 155 -23.33 5.38 -19.92
CA ILE A 155 -23.48 4.95 -18.53
C ILE A 155 -24.50 5.85 -17.81
N GLU A 156 -24.45 7.18 -18.02
CA GLU A 156 -25.40 8.14 -17.46
C GLU A 156 -26.87 7.79 -17.83
N LYS A 157 -27.12 7.50 -19.12
CA LYS A 157 -28.46 7.09 -19.56
C LYS A 157 -28.95 5.79 -18.91
N ILE A 158 -28.04 4.82 -18.77
CA ILE A 158 -28.35 3.54 -18.12
C ILE A 158 -28.61 3.78 -16.62
N MET A 159 -27.82 4.64 -15.98
CA MET A 159 -27.95 5.00 -14.56
C MET A 159 -29.31 5.64 -14.26
N LYS A 160 -29.82 6.55 -15.14
CA LYS A 160 -31.17 7.14 -15.01
C LYS A 160 -32.25 6.06 -14.94
N ASN A 161 -32.10 4.98 -15.73
CA ASN A 161 -33.02 3.85 -15.69
C ASN A 161 -32.85 2.99 -14.43
N ALA A 162 -31.64 2.90 -13.88
CA ALA A 162 -31.37 2.10 -12.68
C ALA A 162 -31.88 2.75 -11.39
N LEU A 163 -31.91 4.08 -11.30
CA LEU A 163 -32.32 4.81 -10.10
C LEU A 163 -33.77 4.54 -9.64
N VAL A 164 -34.62 4.07 -10.54
CA VAL A 164 -36.00 3.65 -10.20
C VAL A 164 -36.01 2.47 -9.21
N TYR A 165 -34.91 1.68 -9.17
CA TYR A 165 -34.81 0.47 -8.35
C TYR A 165 -34.09 0.69 -7.01
N THR A 166 -33.78 1.95 -6.64
CA THR A 166 -33.15 2.29 -5.35
C THR A 166 -34.03 1.86 -4.16
N ASP A 167 -35.36 1.79 -4.33
CA ASP A 167 -36.28 1.37 -3.28
C ASP A 167 -36.10 -0.10 -2.86
N SER A 168 -35.49 -0.93 -3.70
CA SER A 168 -35.20 -2.34 -3.39
C SER A 168 -33.87 -2.55 -2.67
N MET A 169 -33.08 -1.50 -2.45
CA MET A 169 -31.81 -1.56 -1.72
C MET A 169 -32.02 -1.32 -0.22
N GLN A 170 -31.33 -2.10 0.59
CA GLN A 170 -31.32 -1.92 2.04
C GLN A 170 -30.22 -0.94 2.46
N ASP A 171 -30.53 -0.13 3.45
CA ASP A 171 -29.54 0.74 4.07
C ASP A 171 -28.61 -0.10 4.98
N ALA A 172 -27.31 0.12 4.86
CA ALA A 172 -26.32 -0.53 5.70
C ALA A 172 -26.11 0.19 7.04
N ILE A 173 -26.56 1.45 7.17
CA ILE A 173 -26.42 2.22 8.40
C ILE A 173 -27.74 2.20 9.17
N PRO A 174 -27.76 1.69 10.41
CA PRO A 174 -28.94 1.79 11.28
C PRO A 174 -29.36 3.25 11.52
N ASP A 175 -30.67 3.49 11.61
CA ASP A 175 -31.24 4.84 11.73
C ASP A 175 -30.66 5.64 12.90
N GLY A 176 -30.43 5.02 14.04
CA GLY A 176 -29.83 5.69 15.21
C GLY A 176 -28.42 6.24 14.92
N ILE A 177 -27.60 5.45 14.21
CA ILE A 177 -26.25 5.87 13.80
C ILE A 177 -26.33 6.97 12.75
N ARG A 178 -27.25 6.84 11.79
CA ARG A 178 -27.47 7.82 10.74
C ARG A 178 -27.82 9.20 11.32
N GLN A 179 -28.77 9.25 12.24
CA GLN A 179 -29.22 10.49 12.88
C GLN A 179 -28.12 11.12 13.74
N LYS A 180 -27.43 10.31 14.56
CA LYS A 180 -26.32 10.75 15.44
C LYS A 180 -25.20 11.43 14.65
N ASN A 181 -24.89 10.93 13.45
CA ASN A 181 -23.83 11.47 12.60
C ASN A 181 -24.32 12.51 11.58
N GLY A 182 -25.59 12.90 11.62
CA GLY A 182 -26.18 13.92 10.72
C GLY A 182 -26.10 13.54 9.24
N LEU A 183 -26.30 12.25 8.91
CA LEU A 183 -26.19 11.71 7.56
C LEU A 183 -27.58 11.73 6.87
N CYS A 184 -27.58 12.06 5.59
CA CYS A 184 -28.81 12.02 4.79
C CYS A 184 -29.27 10.56 4.57
N ASP A 185 -30.51 10.41 4.13
CA ASP A 185 -31.11 9.13 3.76
C ASP A 185 -30.36 8.48 2.58
N PHE A 186 -30.26 7.14 2.60
CA PHE A 186 -29.51 6.37 1.62
C PHE A 186 -30.01 6.54 0.19
N LYS A 187 -31.32 6.54 -0.02
CA LYS A 187 -31.90 6.71 -1.35
C LYS A 187 -31.65 8.13 -1.89
N THR A 188 -31.75 9.12 -1.02
CA THR A 188 -31.40 10.52 -1.33
C THR A 188 -29.92 10.63 -1.69
N ALA A 189 -29.04 9.97 -0.94
CA ALA A 189 -27.61 9.94 -1.24
C ALA A 189 -27.32 9.31 -2.61
N LEU A 190 -27.94 8.17 -2.94
CA LEU A 190 -27.77 7.52 -4.25
C LEU A 190 -28.28 8.38 -5.40
N LYS A 191 -29.39 9.07 -5.23
CA LYS A 191 -29.89 9.99 -6.27
C LYS A 191 -28.98 11.19 -6.44
N SER A 192 -28.56 11.81 -5.34
CA SER A 192 -27.73 13.01 -5.36
C SER A 192 -26.30 12.78 -5.77
N ILE A 193 -25.72 11.59 -5.54
CA ILE A 193 -24.39 11.26 -6.03
C ILE A 193 -24.34 11.08 -7.56
N HIS A 194 -25.43 10.59 -8.16
CA HIS A 194 -25.50 10.39 -9.60
C HIS A 194 -26.02 11.62 -10.35
N PHE A 195 -27.02 12.30 -9.81
CA PHE A 195 -27.65 13.46 -10.43
C PHE A 195 -27.95 14.54 -9.37
N PRO A 196 -26.91 15.23 -8.89
CA PRO A 196 -27.06 16.26 -7.89
C PRO A 196 -27.78 17.48 -8.49
N LEU A 197 -28.73 18.01 -7.77
CA LEU A 197 -29.42 19.26 -8.15
C LEU A 197 -28.56 20.49 -7.82
N GLU A 198 -27.81 20.40 -6.71
CA GLU A 198 -26.95 21.45 -6.20
C GLU A 198 -25.73 20.87 -5.51
N ARG A 199 -24.70 21.68 -5.33
CA ARG A 199 -23.40 21.26 -4.73
C ARG A 199 -23.57 20.75 -3.30
N GLN A 200 -24.43 21.39 -2.50
CA GLN A 200 -24.66 20.95 -1.11
C GLN A 200 -25.26 19.56 -1.03
N ALA A 201 -26.17 19.20 -1.93
CA ALA A 201 -26.75 17.86 -2.03
C ALA A 201 -25.69 16.82 -2.41
N LEU A 202 -24.77 17.17 -3.34
CA LEU A 202 -23.67 16.32 -3.73
C LEU A 202 -22.70 16.07 -2.56
N GLU A 203 -22.33 17.10 -1.82
CA GLU A 203 -21.44 17.01 -0.66
C GLU A 203 -22.05 16.17 0.47
N SER A 204 -23.34 16.36 0.75
CA SER A 204 -24.09 15.55 1.71
C SER A 204 -24.15 14.08 1.30
N ALA A 205 -24.40 13.79 0.02
CA ALA A 205 -24.40 12.45 -0.52
C ALA A 205 -23.03 11.79 -0.43
N LYS A 206 -21.95 12.48 -0.80
CA LYS A 206 -20.57 12.01 -0.66
C LYS A 206 -20.26 11.65 0.79
N ARG A 207 -20.50 12.57 1.72
CA ARG A 207 -20.27 12.34 3.16
C ARG A 207 -20.98 11.09 3.65
N ARG A 208 -22.24 10.89 3.25
CA ARG A 208 -23.04 9.72 3.63
C ARG A 208 -22.46 8.43 3.09
N LEU A 209 -22.09 8.38 1.81
CA LEU A 209 -21.60 7.17 1.16
C LEU A 209 -20.17 6.82 1.58
N VAL A 210 -19.32 7.82 1.81
CA VAL A 210 -17.99 7.65 2.42
C VAL A 210 -18.10 7.04 3.82
N PHE A 211 -19.00 7.61 4.66
CA PHE A 211 -19.24 7.05 6.00
C PHE A 211 -19.72 5.59 5.93
N GLU A 212 -20.65 5.26 5.03
CA GLU A 212 -21.15 3.91 4.85
C GLU A 212 -20.02 2.94 4.51
N GLU A 213 -19.21 3.28 3.52
CA GLU A 213 -18.14 2.38 3.04
C GLU A 213 -17.11 2.11 4.15
N LEU A 214 -16.74 3.15 4.90
CA LEU A 214 -15.81 3.04 6.03
C LEU A 214 -16.45 2.31 7.23
N PHE A 215 -17.74 2.51 7.49
CA PHE A 215 -18.47 1.85 8.58
C PHE A 215 -18.64 0.34 8.33
N VAL A 216 -19.00 -0.05 7.10
CA VAL A 216 -19.07 -1.46 6.68
C VAL A 216 -17.70 -2.13 6.82
N LEU A 217 -16.63 -1.46 6.36
CA LEU A 217 -15.28 -1.96 6.48
C LEU A 217 -14.87 -2.15 7.94
N GLN A 218 -15.01 -1.12 8.78
CA GLN A 218 -14.64 -1.17 10.20
C GLN A 218 -15.44 -2.24 10.97
N THR A 219 -16.75 -2.29 10.72
CA THR A 219 -17.60 -3.29 11.37
C THR A 219 -17.20 -4.70 10.95
N GLY A 220 -16.94 -4.92 9.68
CA GLY A 220 -16.48 -6.22 9.16
C GLY A 220 -15.17 -6.67 9.80
N LEU A 221 -14.17 -5.79 9.86
CA LEU A 221 -12.88 -6.09 10.46
C LEU A 221 -12.99 -6.40 11.97
N LEU A 222 -13.76 -5.59 12.71
CA LEU A 222 -14.02 -5.82 14.13
C LEU A 222 -14.81 -7.11 14.38
N PHE A 223 -15.75 -7.45 13.49
CA PHE A 223 -16.52 -8.70 13.56
C PHE A 223 -15.60 -9.92 13.40
N LEU A 224 -14.69 -9.91 12.42
CA LEU A 224 -13.68 -10.97 12.25
C LEU A 224 -12.78 -11.11 13.46
N LYS A 225 -12.30 -9.98 13.98
CA LYS A 225 -11.45 -9.94 15.19
C LYS A 225 -12.16 -10.57 16.39
N ARG A 226 -13.44 -10.24 16.60
CA ARG A 226 -14.23 -10.82 17.69
C ARG A 226 -14.47 -12.31 17.52
N ARG A 227 -14.77 -12.77 16.30
CA ARG A 227 -14.98 -14.19 16.02
C ARG A 227 -13.74 -15.03 16.32
N ARG A 228 -12.53 -14.51 15.98
CA ARG A 228 -11.27 -15.16 16.38
C ARG A 228 -11.04 -15.15 17.87
N ARG A 229 -11.37 -14.07 18.56
CA ARG A 229 -11.25 -13.97 20.01
C ARG A 229 -12.18 -14.91 20.80
N ALA A 230 -13.18 -15.47 20.16
CA ALA A 230 -14.06 -16.48 20.78
C ALA A 230 -13.43 -17.89 20.81
N LEU A 231 -12.31 -18.12 20.13
CA LEU A 231 -11.58 -19.39 20.14
C LEU A 231 -10.72 -19.49 21.39
N ALA A 232 -10.71 -20.65 22.04
CA ALA A 232 -9.74 -20.93 23.10
C ALA A 232 -8.35 -21.13 22.49
N GLY A 233 -7.34 -20.47 23.06
CA GLY A 233 -5.94 -20.56 22.64
C GLY A 233 -5.06 -21.28 23.66
N CYS A 234 -3.79 -21.43 23.32
CA CYS A 234 -2.76 -21.84 24.27
C CYS A 234 -2.56 -20.72 25.29
N THR A 235 -2.57 -21.02 26.59
CA THR A 235 -2.38 -20.00 27.64
C THR A 235 -1.01 -20.17 28.28
N VAL A 236 -0.18 -19.15 28.18
CA VAL A 236 1.09 -19.04 28.89
C VAL A 236 0.80 -18.76 30.36
N LYS A 237 1.37 -19.54 31.27
CA LYS A 237 1.13 -19.43 32.71
C LYS A 237 2.19 -18.63 33.44
N GLU A 238 3.45 -18.80 33.04
CA GLU A 238 4.61 -18.20 33.68
C GLU A 238 5.23 -17.11 32.82
N ASN A 239 5.43 -15.95 33.44
CA ASN A 239 6.17 -14.85 32.83
C ASN A 239 7.67 -15.03 33.08
N LEU A 240 8.39 -15.53 32.08
CA LEU A 240 9.83 -15.78 32.15
C LEU A 240 10.67 -14.66 31.51
N LEU A 241 10.15 -13.42 31.49
CA LEU A 241 10.84 -12.29 30.87
C LEU A 241 12.15 -11.93 31.57
N ASP A 242 12.18 -11.99 32.90
CA ASP A 242 13.38 -11.63 33.64
C ASP A 242 14.48 -12.71 33.51
N GLU A 243 14.10 -13.98 33.38
CA GLU A 243 15.01 -15.06 33.02
C GLU A 243 15.57 -14.88 31.61
N PHE A 244 14.73 -14.55 30.65
CA PHE A 244 15.16 -14.23 29.29
C PHE A 244 16.15 -13.07 29.27
N LYS A 245 15.89 -11.97 30.00
CA LYS A 245 16.81 -10.82 30.08
C LYS A 245 18.22 -11.23 30.52
N LYS A 246 18.36 -12.23 31.38
CA LYS A 246 19.67 -12.74 31.85
C LYS A 246 20.46 -13.47 30.76
N THR A 247 19.79 -13.98 29.72
CA THR A 247 20.45 -14.65 28.57
C THR A 247 21.00 -13.69 27.52
N LEU A 248 20.60 -12.41 27.59
CA LEU A 248 21.01 -11.40 26.62
C LEU A 248 22.36 -10.78 26.96
N SER A 249 23.18 -10.54 25.94
CA SER A 249 24.43 -9.78 26.06
C SER A 249 24.23 -8.25 25.99
N PHE A 250 22.99 -7.80 25.82
CA PHE A 250 22.61 -6.39 25.68
C PHE A 250 21.32 -6.11 26.47
N LYS A 251 21.04 -4.84 26.73
CA LYS A 251 19.77 -4.42 27.36
C LYS A 251 18.69 -4.16 26.33
N LEU A 252 17.47 -4.61 26.61
CA LEU A 252 16.30 -4.25 25.81
C LEU A 252 16.01 -2.74 25.93
N THR A 253 15.45 -2.14 24.86
CA THR A 253 14.93 -0.77 24.92
C THR A 253 13.58 -0.74 25.62
N GLY A 254 13.17 0.45 26.10
CA GLY A 254 11.85 0.63 26.71
C GLY A 254 10.71 0.24 25.78
N ALA A 255 10.83 0.55 24.49
CA ALA A 255 9.83 0.16 23.48
C ALA A 255 9.78 -1.36 23.27
N GLN A 256 10.92 -2.05 23.27
CA GLN A 256 10.96 -3.52 23.16
C GLN A 256 10.30 -4.18 24.39
N GLU A 257 10.62 -3.72 25.59
CA GLU A 257 9.99 -4.24 26.82
C GLU A 257 8.48 -3.99 26.85
N ARG A 258 8.04 -2.80 26.45
CA ARG A 258 6.62 -2.47 26.33
C ARG A 258 5.91 -3.45 25.39
N VAL A 259 6.46 -3.67 24.20
CA VAL A 259 5.87 -4.57 23.19
C VAL A 259 5.87 -6.02 23.65
N ILE A 260 6.93 -6.49 24.32
CA ILE A 260 6.94 -7.83 24.92
C ILE A 260 5.81 -7.97 25.95
N ASN A 261 5.64 -6.99 26.84
CA ASN A 261 4.60 -7.02 27.87
C ASN A 261 3.18 -6.98 27.27
N GLU A 262 2.96 -6.22 26.18
CA GLU A 262 1.70 -6.24 25.43
C GLU A 262 1.41 -7.64 24.87
N CYS A 263 2.41 -8.28 24.27
CA CYS A 263 2.29 -9.64 23.75
C CYS A 263 2.04 -10.67 24.87
N LEU A 264 2.74 -10.55 26.00
CA LEU A 264 2.57 -11.43 27.16
C LEU A 264 1.17 -11.30 27.76
N THR A 265 0.64 -10.09 27.87
CA THR A 265 -0.75 -9.87 28.30
C THR A 265 -1.74 -10.63 27.45
N ASP A 266 -1.53 -10.63 26.13
CA ASP A 266 -2.35 -11.42 25.22
C ASP A 266 -2.12 -12.93 25.38
N MET A 267 -0.87 -13.39 25.48
CA MET A 267 -0.51 -14.82 25.58
C MET A 267 -0.94 -15.44 26.91
N MET A 268 -1.02 -14.66 27.99
CA MET A 268 -1.54 -15.08 29.28
C MET A 268 -3.07 -15.07 29.36
N SER A 269 -3.74 -14.49 28.36
CA SER A 269 -5.19 -14.55 28.25
C SER A 269 -5.64 -15.91 27.68
N PRO A 270 -6.89 -16.33 27.93
CA PRO A 270 -7.43 -17.59 27.36
C PRO A 270 -7.64 -17.52 25.84
N ARG A 271 -7.31 -16.40 25.20
CA ARG A 271 -7.54 -16.12 23.79
C ARG A 271 -6.23 -16.14 23.01
N PRO A 272 -6.20 -16.66 21.76
CA PRO A 272 -5.00 -16.63 20.97
C PRO A 272 -4.60 -15.19 20.62
N MET A 273 -3.35 -14.83 20.89
CA MET A 273 -2.76 -13.57 20.44
C MET A 273 -2.72 -13.55 18.91
N ASN A 274 -3.07 -12.44 18.28
CA ASN A 274 -2.89 -12.20 16.85
C ASN A 274 -2.38 -10.77 16.68
N ARG A 275 -1.04 -10.59 16.64
CA ARG A 275 -0.41 -9.28 16.78
C ARG A 275 0.63 -9.02 15.69
N LEU A 276 0.62 -7.79 15.18
CA LEU A 276 1.64 -7.25 14.27
C LEU A 276 2.60 -6.37 15.06
N ILE A 277 3.88 -6.67 14.98
CA ILE A 277 4.94 -5.79 15.46
C ILE A 277 5.48 -4.99 14.27
N GLN A 278 5.30 -3.69 14.34
CA GLN A 278 5.90 -2.74 13.43
C GLN A 278 7.09 -2.05 14.07
N GLY A 279 8.14 -1.88 13.31
CA GLY A 279 9.33 -1.14 13.75
C GLY A 279 10.28 -1.00 12.58
N ASP A 280 11.05 0.04 12.62
CA ASP A 280 12.02 0.32 11.57
C ASP A 280 13.07 -0.80 11.42
N VAL A 281 13.78 -0.80 10.31
CA VAL A 281 14.89 -1.74 10.08
C VAL A 281 15.92 -1.57 11.19
N GLY A 282 16.26 -2.67 11.90
CA GLY A 282 17.20 -2.63 13.02
C GLY A 282 16.63 -2.13 14.36
N SER A 283 15.30 -2.01 14.52
CA SER A 283 14.66 -1.70 15.82
C SER A 283 14.68 -2.87 16.82
N GLY A 284 15.15 -4.06 16.39
CA GLY A 284 15.26 -5.24 17.23
C GLY A 284 13.99 -6.07 17.36
N LYS A 285 13.13 -6.11 16.36
CA LYS A 285 11.93 -6.99 16.28
C LYS A 285 12.26 -8.46 16.58
N THR A 286 13.40 -8.94 16.09
CA THR A 286 13.88 -10.29 16.34
C THR A 286 14.12 -10.58 17.83
N ALA A 287 14.56 -9.60 18.62
CA ALA A 287 14.73 -9.75 20.07
C ALA A 287 13.39 -9.95 20.78
N VAL A 288 12.34 -9.24 20.35
CA VAL A 288 10.98 -9.41 20.86
C VAL A 288 10.45 -10.81 20.51
N ALA A 289 10.62 -11.26 19.26
CA ALA A 289 10.23 -12.61 18.84
C ALA A 289 10.99 -13.68 19.65
N ALA A 290 12.29 -13.51 19.85
CA ALA A 290 13.10 -14.43 20.67
C ALA A 290 12.61 -14.51 22.12
N ALA A 291 12.24 -13.38 22.74
CA ALA A 291 11.65 -13.35 24.07
C ALA A 291 10.38 -14.19 24.17
N LEU A 292 9.46 -14.00 23.22
CA LEU A 292 8.19 -14.72 23.21
C LEU A 292 8.36 -16.22 22.93
N MET A 293 9.30 -16.57 22.05
CA MET A 293 9.65 -17.97 21.76
C MET A 293 10.30 -18.64 22.99
N TYR A 294 11.19 -17.95 23.69
CA TYR A 294 11.80 -18.42 24.92
C TYR A 294 10.74 -18.69 26.00
N ILE A 295 9.84 -17.73 26.22
CA ILE A 295 8.77 -17.85 27.22
C ILE A 295 7.79 -18.96 26.84
N SER A 296 7.43 -19.08 25.55
CA SER A 296 6.59 -20.15 25.04
C SER A 296 7.22 -21.53 25.32
N ALA A 297 8.52 -21.68 25.04
CA ALA A 297 9.24 -22.92 25.29
C ALA A 297 9.32 -23.28 26.79
N GLY A 298 9.58 -22.29 27.65
CA GLY A 298 9.59 -22.47 29.10
C GLY A 298 8.23 -22.89 29.68
N ASN A 299 7.13 -22.54 29.03
CA ASN A 299 5.78 -22.98 29.33
C ASN A 299 5.40 -24.32 28.66
N GLY A 300 6.34 -25.02 28.06
CA GLY A 300 6.16 -26.35 27.46
C GLY A 300 5.69 -26.35 26.00
N PHE A 301 5.35 -25.20 25.42
CA PHE A 301 4.91 -25.08 24.04
C PHE A 301 6.06 -25.04 23.03
N GLN A 302 5.75 -25.43 21.80
CA GLN A 302 6.65 -25.28 20.66
C GLN A 302 6.37 -23.96 19.93
N SER A 303 7.40 -23.41 19.30
CA SER A 303 7.31 -22.20 18.48
C SER A 303 7.86 -22.43 17.08
N ALA A 304 7.23 -21.82 16.07
CA ALA A 304 7.68 -21.84 14.68
C ALA A 304 7.94 -20.42 14.16
N LEU A 305 9.15 -20.14 13.65
CA LEU A 305 9.50 -18.90 12.99
C LEU A 305 9.69 -19.13 11.49
N MET A 306 8.85 -18.49 10.69
CA MET A 306 8.91 -18.55 9.23
C MET A 306 9.59 -17.30 8.66
N ALA A 307 10.65 -17.50 7.88
CA ALA A 307 11.40 -16.47 7.18
C ALA A 307 11.25 -16.61 5.65
N PRO A 308 11.29 -15.51 4.88
CA PRO A 308 11.07 -15.54 3.43
C PRO A 308 12.20 -16.20 2.62
N THR A 309 13.41 -16.26 3.17
CA THR A 309 14.57 -16.84 2.50
C THR A 309 15.35 -17.77 3.43
N GLU A 310 16.10 -18.71 2.87
CA GLU A 310 16.91 -19.65 3.65
C GLU A 310 17.99 -18.94 4.45
N LEU A 311 18.63 -17.94 3.87
CA LEU A 311 19.70 -17.19 4.51
C LEU A 311 19.19 -16.36 5.72
N LEU A 312 17.98 -15.80 5.62
CA LEU A 312 17.35 -15.13 6.75
C LEU A 312 16.93 -16.13 7.84
N ALA A 313 16.44 -17.31 7.44
CA ALA A 313 16.14 -18.39 8.38
C ALA A 313 17.41 -18.85 9.13
N GLU A 314 18.54 -19.02 8.42
CA GLU A 314 19.85 -19.34 9.03
C GLU A 314 20.31 -18.25 10.03
N GLN A 315 20.11 -16.97 9.68
CA GLN A 315 20.47 -15.85 10.54
C GLN A 315 19.61 -15.84 11.83
N HIS A 316 18.30 -16.00 11.71
CA HIS A 316 17.42 -16.13 12.87
C HIS A 316 17.77 -17.34 13.71
N PHE A 317 18.03 -18.49 13.07
CA PHE A 317 18.43 -19.70 13.77
C PHE A 317 19.70 -19.50 14.59
N LYS A 318 20.77 -18.94 14.00
CA LYS A 318 22.02 -18.63 14.71
C LYS A 318 21.80 -17.70 15.91
N THR A 319 20.96 -16.67 15.73
CA THR A 319 20.62 -15.73 16.80
C THR A 319 19.89 -16.42 17.94
N LEU A 320 18.89 -17.24 17.63
CA LEU A 320 18.10 -17.98 18.62
C LEU A 320 18.94 -19.02 19.34
N CYS A 321 19.78 -19.79 18.63
CA CYS A 321 20.69 -20.74 19.26
C CYS A 321 21.62 -20.06 20.27
N LYS A 322 22.19 -18.88 19.92
CA LYS A 322 23.04 -18.12 20.84
C LYS A 322 22.29 -17.66 22.10
N ILE A 323 21.04 -17.24 21.95
CA ILE A 323 20.21 -16.80 23.10
C ILE A 323 19.78 -17.98 23.98
N THR A 324 19.54 -19.14 23.38
CA THR A 324 19.03 -20.31 24.11
C THR A 324 20.14 -21.30 24.54
N GLU A 325 21.41 -20.99 24.29
CA GLU A 325 22.56 -21.88 24.52
C GLU A 325 22.59 -22.49 25.95
N ASN A 326 22.28 -21.67 26.95
CA ASN A 326 22.31 -22.07 28.36
C ASN A 326 20.93 -22.40 28.95
N SER A 327 19.87 -22.46 28.11
CA SER A 327 18.49 -22.63 28.60
C SER A 327 17.92 -24.05 28.44
N GLY A 328 18.66 -24.96 27.82
CA GLY A 328 18.16 -26.29 27.48
C GLY A 328 17.10 -26.34 26.38
N ILE A 329 16.77 -25.19 25.75
CA ILE A 329 15.80 -25.09 24.67
C ILE A 329 16.44 -25.52 23.36
N LYS A 330 15.99 -26.65 22.77
CA LYS A 330 16.49 -27.12 21.49
C LYS A 330 15.85 -26.34 20.34
N CYS A 331 16.71 -25.75 19.51
CA CYS A 331 16.35 -25.07 18.25
C CYS A 331 16.70 -25.95 17.05
N ALA A 332 15.90 -25.91 15.98
CA ALA A 332 16.20 -26.57 14.72
C ALA A 332 15.90 -25.68 13.53
N LEU A 333 16.70 -25.85 12.46
CA LEU A 333 16.50 -25.20 11.17
C LEU A 333 15.86 -26.19 10.20
N LEU A 334 14.81 -25.76 9.46
CA LEU A 334 14.15 -26.55 8.43
C LEU A 334 14.03 -25.74 7.14
N THR A 335 14.92 -26.03 6.18
CA THR A 335 14.99 -25.34 4.88
C THR A 335 15.01 -26.34 3.72
N GLY A 336 14.85 -25.83 2.49
CA GLY A 336 14.89 -26.64 1.29
C GLY A 336 16.24 -27.33 1.05
N SER A 337 17.34 -26.67 1.42
CA SER A 337 18.73 -27.11 1.20
C SER A 337 19.18 -28.26 2.07
N LEU A 338 18.49 -28.58 3.17
CA LEU A 338 18.83 -29.70 4.04
C LEU A 338 18.68 -31.03 3.32
N THR A 339 19.54 -32.00 3.67
CA THR A 339 19.42 -33.38 3.20
C THR A 339 18.14 -34.05 3.73
N LYS A 340 17.70 -35.10 3.04
CA LYS A 340 16.49 -35.83 3.46
C LYS A 340 16.61 -36.31 4.90
N LYS A 341 17.76 -36.90 5.27
CA LYS A 341 17.99 -37.39 6.62
C LYS A 341 17.89 -36.31 7.68
N GLN A 342 18.50 -35.15 7.44
CA GLN A 342 18.39 -33.99 8.36
C GLN A 342 16.95 -33.50 8.49
N LYS A 343 16.20 -33.44 7.38
CA LYS A 343 14.77 -33.07 7.42
C LYS A 343 13.96 -34.06 8.25
N ASP A 344 14.21 -35.35 8.07
CA ASP A 344 13.47 -36.40 8.78
C ASP A 344 13.80 -36.37 10.30
N GLU A 345 15.06 -36.12 10.68
CA GLU A 345 15.49 -35.92 12.08
C GLU A 345 14.79 -34.72 12.72
N VAL A 346 14.72 -33.55 12.02
CA VAL A 346 14.05 -32.37 12.52
C VAL A 346 12.55 -32.62 12.67
N LYS A 347 11.89 -33.24 11.68
CA LYS A 347 10.47 -33.58 11.74
C LYS A 347 10.17 -34.51 12.90
N ALA A 348 10.97 -35.56 13.12
CA ALA A 348 10.82 -36.46 14.25
C ALA A 348 10.94 -35.73 15.59
N GLY A 349 11.93 -34.82 15.73
CA GLY A 349 12.11 -34.02 16.94
C GLY A 349 10.99 -33.00 17.19
N LEU A 350 10.34 -32.47 16.14
CA LEU A 350 9.17 -31.61 16.26
C LEU A 350 7.95 -32.41 16.72
N LYS A 351 7.74 -33.59 16.13
CA LYS A 351 6.63 -34.48 16.46
C LYS A 351 6.72 -35.04 17.89
N SER A 352 7.94 -35.31 18.38
CA SER A 352 8.19 -35.77 19.75
C SER A 352 8.18 -34.63 20.79
N GLY A 353 8.14 -33.37 20.38
CA GLY A 353 8.26 -32.23 21.28
C GLY A 353 9.67 -31.96 21.85
N GLU A 354 10.67 -32.69 21.42
CA GLU A 354 12.07 -32.50 21.82
C GLU A 354 12.61 -31.16 21.30
N ILE A 355 12.28 -30.80 20.06
CA ILE A 355 12.60 -29.50 19.46
C ILE A 355 11.50 -28.51 19.86
N LYS A 356 11.90 -27.47 20.63
CA LYS A 356 10.96 -26.45 21.10
C LYS A 356 10.85 -25.25 20.16
N VAL A 357 11.89 -24.96 19.36
CA VAL A 357 11.94 -23.84 18.45
C VAL A 357 12.32 -24.29 17.06
N ALA A 358 11.41 -24.15 16.11
CA ALA A 358 11.67 -24.41 14.69
C ALA A 358 11.83 -23.08 13.95
N VAL A 359 12.92 -22.95 13.19
CA VAL A 359 13.12 -21.83 12.25
C VAL A 359 13.17 -22.39 10.85
N GLY A 360 12.50 -21.76 9.89
CA GLY A 360 12.57 -22.28 8.52
C GLY A 360 11.89 -21.36 7.50
N THR A 361 11.81 -21.88 6.30
CA THR A 361 11.09 -21.23 5.19
C THR A 361 9.73 -21.90 4.96
N HIS A 362 9.20 -21.85 3.75
CA HIS A 362 7.98 -22.59 3.35
C HIS A 362 8.08 -24.11 3.62
N ALA A 363 9.27 -24.66 3.88
CA ALA A 363 9.42 -26.05 4.30
C ALA A 363 8.66 -26.41 5.59
N LEU A 364 8.40 -25.43 6.47
CA LEU A 364 7.56 -25.59 7.66
C LEU A 364 6.07 -25.82 7.32
N LEU A 365 5.62 -25.47 6.11
CA LEU A 365 4.23 -25.55 5.67
C LEU A 365 3.87 -26.94 5.10
N THR A 366 4.84 -27.80 4.82
CA THR A 366 4.60 -29.11 4.22
C THR A 366 3.80 -30.01 5.17
N ASP A 367 2.88 -30.81 4.64
CA ASP A 367 1.90 -31.56 5.43
C ASP A 367 2.55 -32.59 6.37
N ASP A 368 3.78 -33.04 6.04
CA ASP A 368 4.56 -34.00 6.82
C ASP A 368 5.31 -33.40 8.02
N VAL A 369 5.21 -32.09 8.24
CA VAL A 369 5.69 -31.43 9.45
C VAL A 369 4.57 -31.38 10.47
N GLU A 370 4.74 -32.10 11.57
CA GLU A 370 3.79 -32.16 12.69
C GLU A 370 4.48 -31.62 13.96
N PHE A 371 3.72 -30.90 14.77
CA PHE A 371 4.14 -30.40 16.10
C PHE A 371 3.36 -31.14 17.19
N GLU A 372 4.00 -31.45 18.30
CA GLU A 372 3.33 -31.99 19.48
C GLU A 372 2.42 -30.94 20.14
N SER A 373 2.94 -29.73 20.34
CA SER A 373 2.23 -28.65 21.03
C SER A 373 2.67 -27.28 20.49
N LEU A 374 2.26 -26.93 19.25
CA LEU A 374 2.56 -25.63 18.67
C LEU A 374 1.74 -24.53 19.35
N GLY A 375 2.39 -23.67 20.14
CA GLY A 375 1.78 -22.58 20.89
C GLY A 375 2.03 -21.19 20.30
N LEU A 376 3.11 -21.00 19.53
CA LEU A 376 3.46 -19.71 18.93
C LEU A 376 3.94 -19.84 17.48
N VAL A 377 3.35 -19.05 16.61
CA VAL A 377 3.76 -18.88 15.22
C VAL A 377 4.27 -17.46 15.00
N VAL A 378 5.50 -17.34 14.51
CA VAL A 378 6.13 -16.07 14.16
C VAL A 378 6.37 -16.01 12.65
N THR A 379 5.96 -14.92 12.01
CA THR A 379 6.21 -14.70 10.57
C THR A 379 6.97 -13.39 10.39
N ASP A 380 8.13 -13.46 9.74
CA ASP A 380 8.94 -12.29 9.42
C ASP A 380 8.67 -11.80 7.99
N GLU A 381 8.70 -10.47 7.77
CA GLU A 381 8.47 -9.82 6.47
C GLU A 381 7.15 -10.26 5.79
N GLN A 382 6.04 -9.99 6.46
CA GLN A 382 4.68 -10.44 6.10
C GLN A 382 4.30 -10.23 4.62
N HIS A 383 4.72 -9.11 4.01
CA HIS A 383 4.32 -8.75 2.64
C HIS A 383 4.80 -9.75 1.58
N ARG A 384 5.70 -10.68 1.94
CA ARG A 384 6.20 -11.74 1.06
C ARG A 384 5.45 -13.05 1.18
N PHE A 385 4.52 -13.17 2.15
CA PHE A 385 3.71 -14.37 2.37
C PHE A 385 2.24 -14.09 2.10
N GLY A 386 1.58 -14.95 1.32
CA GLY A 386 0.13 -14.89 1.13
C GLY A 386 -0.64 -15.20 2.43
N VAL A 387 -1.83 -14.62 2.57
CA VAL A 387 -2.73 -14.86 3.73
C VAL A 387 -2.98 -16.36 3.95
N GLY A 388 -3.08 -17.15 2.87
CA GLY A 388 -3.27 -18.60 2.92
C GLY A 388 -2.09 -19.37 3.54
N GLN A 389 -0.85 -18.90 3.39
CA GLN A 389 0.33 -19.58 3.95
C GLN A 389 0.40 -19.44 5.47
N ARG A 390 0.02 -18.27 6.02
CA ARG A 390 -0.08 -18.05 7.47
C ARG A 390 -1.16 -18.94 8.09
N GLY A 391 -2.32 -19.02 7.45
CA GLY A 391 -3.39 -19.91 7.87
C GLY A 391 -2.94 -21.36 7.96
N ARG A 392 -2.18 -21.85 6.98
CA ARG A 392 -1.62 -23.21 6.96
C ARG A 392 -0.67 -23.50 8.11
N LEU A 393 0.21 -22.55 8.49
CA LEU A 393 1.10 -22.77 9.62
C LEU A 393 0.34 -22.77 10.95
N SER A 394 -0.58 -21.85 11.13
CA SER A 394 -1.42 -21.79 12.34
C SER A 394 -2.36 -22.99 12.48
N SER A 395 -2.81 -23.61 11.37
CA SER A 395 -3.64 -24.81 11.43
C SER A 395 -2.91 -26.08 11.89
N LYS A 396 -1.57 -26.05 12.01
CA LYS A 396 -0.75 -27.14 12.56
C LYS A 396 -0.77 -27.22 14.09
N GLY A 397 -1.35 -26.22 14.76
CA GLY A 397 -1.55 -26.17 16.21
C GLY A 397 -3.02 -25.96 16.57
N ASN A 398 -3.34 -26.11 17.86
CA ASN A 398 -4.67 -25.82 18.39
C ASN A 398 -4.80 -24.34 18.73
N ASN A 399 -5.12 -23.49 17.74
CA ASN A 399 -5.21 -22.03 17.87
C ASN A 399 -3.96 -21.39 18.49
N PRO A 400 -2.77 -21.55 17.88
CA PRO A 400 -1.55 -20.97 18.43
C PRO A 400 -1.61 -19.44 18.40
N HIS A 401 -0.85 -18.80 19.27
CA HIS A 401 -0.56 -17.37 19.21
C HIS A 401 0.14 -17.06 17.89
N THR A 402 -0.21 -15.96 17.27
CA THR A 402 0.37 -15.53 15.99
C THR A 402 1.03 -14.18 16.15
N LEU A 403 2.30 -14.10 15.84
CA LEU A 403 3.10 -12.89 15.79
C LEU A 403 3.53 -12.63 14.35
N VAL A 404 3.28 -11.44 13.87
CA VAL A 404 3.72 -10.99 12.55
C VAL A 404 4.71 -9.85 12.73
N MET A 405 5.83 -9.87 12.03
CA MET A 405 6.82 -8.80 12.04
C MET A 405 6.87 -8.10 10.67
N SER A 406 6.96 -6.77 10.69
CA SER A 406 7.15 -5.97 9.49
C SER A 406 8.22 -4.91 9.70
N ALA A 407 9.17 -4.82 8.74
CA ALA A 407 10.15 -3.75 8.68
C ALA A 407 9.68 -2.53 7.87
N THR A 408 8.54 -2.63 7.19
CA THR A 408 7.93 -1.48 6.55
C THR A 408 7.14 -0.71 7.59
N PRO A 409 7.53 0.51 7.93
CA PRO A 409 6.68 1.39 8.71
C PRO A 409 5.47 1.75 7.84
N ILE A 410 4.30 1.32 8.27
CA ILE A 410 3.02 1.67 7.64
C ILE A 410 2.35 2.65 8.59
N PRO A 411 1.79 3.76 8.09
CA PRO A 411 1.03 4.68 8.94
C PRO A 411 0.01 3.94 9.79
N ARG A 412 -0.08 4.29 11.07
CA ARG A 412 -0.87 3.54 12.07
C ARG A 412 -2.33 3.34 11.64
N THR A 413 -2.91 4.36 11.03
CA THR A 413 -4.28 4.32 10.49
C THR A 413 -4.43 3.29 9.37
N LEU A 414 -3.46 3.22 8.47
CA LEU A 414 -3.45 2.26 7.37
C LEU A 414 -3.20 0.84 7.88
N GLY A 415 -2.32 0.70 8.87
CA GLY A 415 -2.05 -0.58 9.52
C GLY A 415 -3.31 -1.21 10.14
N LEU A 416 -4.15 -0.41 10.82
CA LEU A 416 -5.42 -0.86 11.38
C LEU A 416 -6.42 -1.35 10.32
N ILE A 417 -6.33 -0.86 9.11
CA ILE A 417 -7.22 -1.24 8.01
C ILE A 417 -6.68 -2.44 7.24
N ILE A 418 -5.39 -2.39 6.88
CA ILE A 418 -4.74 -3.49 6.12
C ILE A 418 -4.71 -4.78 6.95
N TYR A 419 -4.50 -4.64 8.24
CA TYR A 419 -4.32 -5.74 9.19
C TYR A 419 -5.40 -5.77 10.25
N GLY A 420 -6.63 -5.41 9.91
CA GLY A 420 -7.73 -5.18 10.86
C GLY A 420 -8.08 -6.35 11.78
N ASP A 421 -7.58 -7.55 11.48
CA ASP A 421 -7.66 -8.71 12.36
C ASP A 421 -6.48 -8.83 13.34
N LEU A 422 -5.43 -7.99 13.18
CA LEU A 422 -4.24 -7.96 14.03
C LEU A 422 -4.31 -6.80 15.05
N ASP A 423 -3.85 -7.05 16.26
CA ASP A 423 -3.47 -5.98 17.20
C ASP A 423 -2.10 -5.44 16.79
N ILE A 424 -1.87 -4.13 16.90
CA ILE A 424 -0.63 -3.49 16.42
C ILE A 424 0.19 -3.00 17.61
N SER A 425 1.47 -3.40 17.64
CA SER A 425 2.48 -2.86 18.54
C SER A 425 3.60 -2.18 17.74
N ILE A 426 4.09 -1.05 18.21
CA ILE A 426 5.12 -0.25 17.53
C ILE A 426 6.38 -0.21 18.37
N ILE A 427 7.52 -0.54 17.75
CA ILE A 427 8.85 -0.31 18.30
C ILE A 427 9.37 0.99 17.70
N ASP A 428 9.27 2.06 18.46
CA ASP A 428 9.62 3.43 18.12
C ASP A 428 10.98 3.90 18.66
N GLU A 429 11.76 2.97 19.23
CA GLU A 429 13.11 3.20 19.72
C GLU A 429 14.12 2.30 19.00
N TYR A 430 15.34 2.80 18.86
CA TYR A 430 16.47 2.02 18.37
C TYR A 430 17.35 1.52 19.52
N PRO A 431 17.97 0.34 19.38
CA PRO A 431 19.00 -0.13 20.33
C PRO A 431 20.13 0.86 20.48
N ALA A 432 20.71 0.91 21.69
CA ALA A 432 21.89 1.75 21.97
C ALA A 432 23.06 1.39 21.06
N GLY A 433 23.82 2.39 20.61
CA GLY A 433 24.98 2.21 19.74
C GLY A 433 24.70 2.33 18.23
N ARG A 434 23.45 2.42 17.78
CA ARG A 434 23.15 2.66 16.36
C ARG A 434 23.54 4.08 15.96
N GLN A 435 24.42 4.18 14.97
CA GLN A 435 24.87 5.47 14.45
C GLN A 435 23.88 6.07 13.45
N LYS A 436 23.80 7.40 13.41
CA LYS A 436 23.00 8.09 12.38
C LYS A 436 23.68 7.93 11.02
N ILE A 437 22.89 7.56 10.02
CA ILE A 437 23.37 7.44 8.64
C ILE A 437 23.32 8.82 7.99
N ALA A 438 24.48 9.34 7.60
CA ALA A 438 24.56 10.59 6.85
C ALA A 438 24.00 10.37 5.44
N THR A 439 23.00 11.16 5.04
CA THR A 439 22.34 11.01 3.72
C THR A 439 22.63 12.23 2.87
N TYR A 440 23.15 12.00 1.66
CA TYR A 440 23.52 13.05 0.69
C TYR A 440 22.73 12.85 -0.59
N CYS A 441 22.32 13.97 -1.22
CA CYS A 441 21.70 13.97 -2.55
C CYS A 441 22.64 14.74 -3.47
N VAL A 442 23.06 14.13 -4.57
CA VAL A 442 23.99 14.67 -5.56
C VAL A 442 23.50 14.37 -6.97
N ASP A 443 23.98 15.10 -7.95
CA ASP A 443 23.77 14.79 -9.37
C ASP A 443 24.92 13.95 -9.96
N SER A 444 24.74 13.44 -11.17
CA SER A 444 25.71 12.56 -11.86
C SER A 444 27.08 13.19 -12.10
N SER A 445 27.22 14.52 -12.04
CA SER A 445 28.53 15.19 -12.14
C SER A 445 29.48 14.85 -10.99
N TYR A 446 28.94 14.34 -9.87
CA TYR A 446 29.70 13.89 -8.72
C TYR A 446 30.17 12.42 -8.80
N ASN A 447 29.84 11.66 -9.85
CA ASN A 447 30.14 10.21 -9.94
C ASN A 447 31.62 9.89 -9.69
N ALA A 448 32.54 10.65 -10.24
CA ALA A 448 33.98 10.45 -9.99
C ALA A 448 34.36 10.62 -8.51
N ARG A 449 33.74 11.59 -7.81
CA ARG A 449 33.95 11.80 -6.36
C ARG A 449 33.33 10.68 -5.55
N VAL A 450 32.16 10.20 -5.94
CA VAL A 450 31.48 9.07 -5.29
C VAL A 450 32.31 7.81 -5.42
N CYS A 451 32.87 7.50 -6.59
CA CYS A 451 33.76 6.36 -6.78
C CYS A 451 35.03 6.46 -5.91
N ASN A 452 35.64 7.65 -5.82
CA ASN A 452 36.79 7.87 -4.92
C ASN A 452 36.41 7.71 -3.44
N TYR A 453 35.18 8.09 -3.07
CA TYR A 453 34.67 7.92 -1.72
C TYR A 453 34.44 6.43 -1.39
N ILE A 454 33.91 5.64 -2.34
CA ILE A 454 33.80 4.17 -2.22
C ILE A 454 35.17 3.55 -2.00
N LYS A 455 36.18 3.92 -2.82
CA LYS A 455 37.57 3.41 -2.68
C LYS A 455 38.14 3.70 -1.30
N LYS A 456 37.89 4.90 -0.74
CA LYS A 456 38.31 5.22 0.61
C LYS A 456 37.70 4.31 1.66
N PHE A 457 36.39 4.03 1.58
CA PHE A 457 35.72 3.10 2.49
C PHE A 457 36.28 1.69 2.39
N ILE A 458 36.54 1.22 1.17
CA ILE A 458 37.12 -0.12 0.94
C ILE A 458 38.55 -0.18 1.47
N ALA A 459 39.36 0.87 1.29
CA ALA A 459 40.72 0.95 1.83
C ALA A 459 40.77 0.93 3.36
N GLU A 460 39.69 1.41 4.02
CA GLU A 460 39.52 1.32 5.47
C GLU A 460 38.99 -0.06 5.91
N GLY A 461 38.92 -1.04 5.00
CA GLY A 461 38.43 -2.40 5.27
C GLY A 461 36.90 -2.51 5.32
N ARG A 462 36.14 -1.52 4.80
CA ARG A 462 34.68 -1.50 4.76
C ARG A 462 34.15 -2.04 3.45
N GLN A 463 32.85 -2.34 3.46
CA GLN A 463 32.14 -2.78 2.27
C GLN A 463 31.11 -1.73 1.85
N ALA A 464 30.80 -1.72 0.55
CA ALA A 464 29.88 -0.77 -0.03
C ALA A 464 28.83 -1.47 -0.93
N TYR A 465 27.66 -0.82 -1.04
CA TYR A 465 26.63 -1.18 -1.99
C TYR A 465 26.49 -0.09 -3.05
N ILE A 466 26.22 -0.50 -4.30
CA ILE A 466 25.65 0.34 -5.34
C ILE A 466 24.33 -0.29 -5.75
N VAL A 467 23.23 0.46 -5.69
CA VAL A 467 21.90 0.00 -6.06
C VAL A 467 21.44 0.74 -7.31
N CYS A 468 21.12 -0.04 -8.34
CA CYS A 468 20.58 0.45 -9.60
C CYS A 468 19.07 0.15 -9.68
N PRO A 469 18.23 1.02 -10.29
CA PRO A 469 16.83 0.71 -10.51
C PRO A 469 16.67 -0.46 -11.48
N LEU A 470 15.56 -1.20 -11.37
CA LEU A 470 15.15 -2.18 -12.37
C LEU A 470 14.80 -1.46 -13.67
N VAL A 471 15.30 -1.99 -14.78
CA VAL A 471 14.96 -1.49 -16.12
C VAL A 471 13.86 -2.40 -16.68
N ASP A 472 12.69 -1.86 -16.96
CA ASP A 472 11.70 -2.53 -17.80
C ASP A 472 12.20 -2.57 -19.25
N GLU A 473 12.08 -3.71 -19.93
CA GLU A 473 12.61 -3.98 -21.27
C GLU A 473 12.08 -3.03 -22.40
N ASN A 474 11.17 -2.12 -22.09
CA ASN A 474 10.50 -1.23 -23.04
C ASN A 474 10.88 0.25 -22.99
N GLU A 475 11.78 0.68 -22.12
CA GLU A 475 12.20 2.07 -22.10
C GLU A 475 13.53 2.31 -22.81
N ALA A 476 13.43 2.91 -24.00
CA ALA A 476 14.54 3.44 -24.82
C ALA A 476 15.21 4.70 -24.21
N LEU A 477 15.23 4.83 -22.90
CA LEU A 477 15.82 5.94 -22.17
C LEU A 477 17.13 5.49 -21.54
N GLY A 478 18.24 5.44 -22.27
CA GLY A 478 19.65 5.57 -21.83
C GLY A 478 20.10 5.09 -20.44
N ILE A 479 19.31 4.24 -19.77
CA ILE A 479 19.58 3.79 -18.40
C ILE A 479 20.41 2.53 -18.49
N LYS A 480 21.60 2.61 -17.97
CA LYS A 480 22.50 1.47 -17.84
C LYS A 480 21.86 0.40 -16.97
N SER A 481 21.81 -0.82 -17.47
CA SER A 481 21.40 -1.97 -16.66
C SER A 481 22.41 -2.21 -15.54
N ALA A 482 22.02 -2.85 -14.47
CA ALA A 482 22.96 -3.19 -13.38
C ALA A 482 24.15 -4.03 -13.90
N SER A 483 23.95 -4.81 -14.95
CA SER A 483 25.00 -5.63 -15.56
C SER A 483 26.00 -4.79 -16.36
N GLU A 484 25.53 -3.84 -17.18
CA GLU A 484 26.40 -2.89 -17.92
C GLU A 484 27.17 -2.01 -16.96
N TYR A 485 26.52 -1.55 -15.90
CA TYR A 485 27.16 -0.73 -14.86
C TYR A 485 28.20 -1.54 -14.08
N TYR A 486 27.95 -2.82 -13.85
CA TYR A 486 28.93 -3.73 -13.26
C TYR A 486 30.15 -3.91 -14.16
N GLU A 487 29.97 -4.18 -15.46
CA GLU A 487 31.08 -4.33 -16.43
C GLU A 487 31.90 -3.03 -16.49
N GLU A 488 31.26 -1.89 -16.66
CA GLU A 488 31.94 -0.59 -16.74
C GLU A 488 32.76 -0.27 -15.47
N LEU A 489 32.21 -0.48 -14.29
CA LEU A 489 32.88 -0.16 -13.04
C LEU A 489 33.97 -1.17 -12.69
N SER A 490 33.73 -2.47 -12.91
CA SER A 490 34.70 -3.51 -12.57
C SER A 490 35.92 -3.49 -13.48
N GLU A 491 35.75 -3.16 -14.75
CA GLU A 491 36.88 -3.12 -15.72
C GLU A 491 37.68 -1.81 -15.63
N ASN A 492 37.05 -0.70 -15.26
CA ASN A 492 37.70 0.61 -15.25
C ASN A 492 38.08 1.09 -13.85
N GLN A 493 37.06 1.39 -13.00
CA GLN A 493 37.33 2.12 -11.75
C GLN A 493 37.66 1.20 -10.59
N PHE A 494 37.15 -0.02 -10.56
CA PHE A 494 37.32 -0.95 -9.43
C PHE A 494 38.07 -2.24 -9.84
N LYS A 495 38.96 -2.16 -10.82
CA LYS A 495 39.72 -3.29 -11.35
C LYS A 495 40.54 -4.03 -10.26
N ASP A 496 41.03 -3.31 -9.28
CA ASP A 496 41.85 -3.86 -8.19
C ASP A 496 41.04 -4.35 -6.99
N TYR A 497 39.69 -4.33 -7.09
CA TYR A 497 38.76 -4.69 -6.02
C TYR A 497 37.87 -5.87 -6.40
N THR A 498 37.43 -6.63 -5.41
CA THR A 498 36.47 -7.71 -5.64
C THR A 498 35.05 -7.14 -5.70
N VAL A 499 34.50 -7.06 -6.92
CA VAL A 499 33.15 -6.56 -7.16
C VAL A 499 32.21 -7.74 -7.39
N GLY A 500 31.05 -7.72 -6.76
CA GLY A 500 29.97 -8.70 -6.96
C GLY A 500 28.77 -8.07 -7.66
N LEU A 501 28.03 -8.88 -8.42
CA LEU A 501 26.77 -8.49 -9.08
C LEU A 501 25.62 -9.32 -8.53
N LEU A 502 24.48 -8.66 -8.22
CA LEU A 502 23.26 -9.30 -7.73
C LEU A 502 22.03 -8.70 -8.41
N HIS A 503 21.26 -9.50 -9.16
CA HIS A 503 20.06 -9.03 -9.85
C HIS A 503 18.91 -10.05 -9.88
N GLY A 504 17.69 -9.58 -10.18
CA GLY A 504 16.46 -10.36 -10.11
C GLY A 504 16.44 -11.64 -10.94
N LYS A 505 17.06 -11.65 -12.11
CA LYS A 505 17.09 -12.79 -13.06
C LYS A 505 18.06 -13.92 -12.68
N MET A 506 18.95 -13.72 -11.68
CA MET A 506 19.85 -14.80 -11.19
C MET A 506 19.06 -15.91 -10.53
N LYS A 507 19.58 -17.15 -10.64
CA LYS A 507 19.01 -18.30 -9.93
C LYS A 507 19.14 -18.11 -8.40
N PRO A 508 18.20 -18.61 -7.59
CA PRO A 508 18.24 -18.45 -6.14
C PRO A 508 19.55 -18.85 -5.49
N LYS A 509 20.13 -19.97 -5.92
CA LYS A 509 21.45 -20.47 -5.41
C LYS A 509 22.60 -19.51 -5.70
N ASP A 510 22.61 -18.89 -6.89
CA ASP A 510 23.67 -17.95 -7.27
C ASP A 510 23.56 -16.65 -6.46
N LYS A 511 22.33 -16.15 -6.25
CA LYS A 511 22.06 -14.99 -5.39
C LYS A 511 22.57 -15.25 -3.97
N GLU A 512 22.27 -16.41 -3.43
CA GLU A 512 22.68 -16.81 -2.10
C GLU A 512 24.21 -16.92 -1.99
N SER A 513 24.88 -17.50 -2.98
CA SER A 513 26.33 -17.60 -3.05
C SER A 513 27.00 -16.22 -3.03
N VAL A 514 26.53 -15.29 -3.86
CA VAL A 514 27.06 -13.91 -3.90
C VAL A 514 26.87 -13.22 -2.54
N MET A 515 25.70 -13.36 -1.93
CA MET A 515 25.41 -12.75 -0.63
C MET A 515 26.23 -13.35 0.51
N ARG A 516 26.46 -14.65 0.51
CA ARG A 516 27.35 -15.32 1.49
C ARG A 516 28.80 -14.81 1.37
N ARG A 517 29.33 -14.68 0.15
CA ARG A 517 30.66 -14.12 -0.11
C ARG A 517 30.77 -12.66 0.31
N PHE A 518 29.71 -11.88 0.07
CA PHE A 518 29.67 -10.49 0.54
C PHE A 518 29.61 -10.41 2.07
N ALA A 519 28.78 -11.21 2.72
CA ALA A 519 28.72 -11.28 4.18
C ALA A 519 30.03 -11.78 4.84
N ALA A 520 30.78 -12.64 4.13
CA ALA A 520 32.12 -13.10 4.56
C ALA A 520 33.23 -12.07 4.34
N GLY A 521 32.93 -10.93 3.68
CA GLY A 521 33.93 -9.90 3.35
C GLY A 521 34.79 -10.20 2.12
N GLU A 522 34.53 -11.28 1.39
CA GLU A 522 35.27 -11.62 0.15
C GLU A 522 34.95 -10.65 -0.99
N ILE A 523 33.73 -10.11 -1.03
CA ILE A 523 33.29 -9.09 -1.97
C ILE A 523 33.30 -7.75 -1.23
N GLN A 524 34.01 -6.77 -1.77
CA GLN A 524 34.18 -5.44 -1.18
C GLN A 524 33.13 -4.46 -1.66
N LEU A 525 32.72 -4.56 -2.92
CA LEU A 525 31.67 -3.75 -3.54
C LEU A 525 30.60 -4.65 -4.15
N LEU A 526 29.35 -4.47 -3.73
CA LEU A 526 28.21 -5.20 -4.30
C LEU A 526 27.34 -4.27 -5.13
N ILE A 527 27.29 -4.51 -6.43
CA ILE A 527 26.38 -3.83 -7.36
C ILE A 527 25.11 -4.66 -7.47
N SER A 528 23.96 -4.05 -7.25
CA SER A 528 22.69 -4.78 -7.22
C SER A 528 21.53 -3.97 -7.74
N THR A 529 20.47 -4.69 -8.12
CA THR A 529 19.13 -4.12 -8.26
C THR A 529 18.41 -4.12 -6.90
N THR A 530 17.12 -3.79 -6.87
CA THR A 530 16.26 -3.78 -5.67
C THR A 530 16.22 -5.10 -4.87
N VAL A 531 16.83 -6.17 -5.37
CA VAL A 531 16.88 -7.50 -4.71
C VAL A 531 17.57 -7.47 -3.33
N ILE A 532 18.37 -6.42 -3.03
CA ILE A 532 18.97 -6.22 -1.67
C ILE A 532 17.92 -5.97 -0.57
N GLU A 533 16.68 -5.72 -0.91
CA GLU A 533 15.59 -5.58 0.08
C GLU A 533 15.47 -6.81 1.00
N VAL A 534 16.11 -7.95 0.67
CA VAL A 534 16.04 -9.20 1.44
C VAL A 534 17.09 -9.25 2.55
N GLY A 535 16.71 -8.94 3.70
CA GLY A 535 16.96 -9.36 5.07
C GLY A 535 18.38 -9.58 5.63
N ILE A 536 19.45 -9.65 4.85
CA ILE A 536 20.76 -10.02 5.34
C ILE A 536 21.45 -8.84 6.04
N ASP A 537 21.92 -9.09 7.25
CA ASP A 537 22.71 -8.14 8.01
C ASP A 537 24.20 -8.29 7.67
N VAL A 538 24.80 -7.22 7.15
CA VAL A 538 26.24 -7.14 6.89
C VAL A 538 26.78 -5.93 7.66
N PRO A 539 27.25 -6.13 8.92
CA PRO A 539 27.66 -5.04 9.80
C PRO A 539 28.81 -4.20 9.24
N ASN A 540 29.66 -4.80 8.39
CA ASN A 540 30.79 -4.11 7.77
C ASN A 540 30.41 -3.24 6.55
N ALA A 541 29.20 -3.33 6.04
CA ALA A 541 28.72 -2.51 4.94
C ALA A 541 28.32 -1.10 5.47
N ALA A 542 29.19 -0.12 5.24
CA ALA A 542 29.03 1.23 5.79
C ALA A 542 28.64 2.29 4.75
N LEU A 543 28.66 1.97 3.46
CA LEU A 543 28.30 2.89 2.38
C LEU A 543 27.25 2.30 1.46
N MET A 544 26.22 3.11 1.16
CA MET A 544 25.17 2.83 0.20
C MET A 544 25.13 3.93 -0.84
N VAL A 545 25.24 3.59 -2.11
CA VAL A 545 25.03 4.51 -3.23
C VAL A 545 23.80 4.03 -4.00
N ILE A 546 22.86 4.94 -4.29
CA ILE A 546 21.63 4.63 -5.02
C ILE A 546 21.59 5.48 -6.28
N GLU A 547 21.69 4.81 -7.42
CA GLU A 547 21.64 5.43 -8.74
C GLU A 547 20.20 5.71 -9.16
N ASN A 548 19.97 6.86 -9.82
CA ASN A 548 18.65 7.30 -10.27
C ASN A 548 17.61 7.20 -9.14
N ALA A 549 17.93 7.80 -7.99
CA ALA A 549 17.16 7.67 -6.76
C ALA A 549 15.70 8.14 -6.88
N GLU A 550 15.38 8.98 -7.86
CA GLU A 550 14.03 9.43 -8.18
C GLU A 550 13.09 8.31 -8.65
N ARG A 551 13.63 7.17 -9.09
CA ARG A 551 12.84 6.02 -9.54
C ARG A 551 12.37 5.12 -8.40
N PHE A 552 12.94 5.29 -7.21
CA PHE A 552 12.58 4.52 -6.03
C PHE A 552 11.48 5.21 -5.22
N GLY A 553 10.61 4.42 -4.61
CA GLY A 553 9.69 4.91 -3.58
C GLY A 553 10.42 5.35 -2.30
N LEU A 554 9.84 6.30 -1.55
CA LEU A 554 10.42 6.74 -0.29
C LEU A 554 10.61 5.60 0.70
N SER A 555 9.64 4.70 0.80
CA SER A 555 9.72 3.50 1.65
C SER A 555 10.85 2.56 1.20
N GLN A 556 11.08 2.39 -0.12
CA GLN A 556 12.20 1.59 -0.65
C GLN A 556 13.55 2.24 -0.34
N LEU A 557 13.69 3.54 -0.57
CA LEU A 557 14.90 4.28 -0.23
C LEU A 557 15.23 4.17 1.26
N HIS A 558 14.22 4.24 2.11
CA HIS A 558 14.38 4.07 3.55
C HIS A 558 14.84 2.66 3.93
N GLN A 559 14.25 1.63 3.35
CA GLN A 559 14.65 0.23 3.56
C GLN A 559 16.07 -0.04 3.09
N LEU A 560 16.46 0.47 1.91
CA LEU A 560 17.82 0.37 1.39
C LEU A 560 18.81 1.07 2.33
N ARG A 561 18.53 2.31 2.75
CA ARG A 561 19.34 3.03 3.72
C ARG A 561 19.49 2.23 5.03
N GLY A 562 18.44 1.57 5.49
CA GLY A 562 18.45 0.74 6.70
C GLY A 562 19.33 -0.53 6.61
N ARG A 563 19.87 -0.87 5.43
CA ARG A 563 20.81 -1.99 5.24
C ARG A 563 22.24 -1.68 5.68
N ILE A 564 22.56 -0.41 5.86
CA ILE A 564 23.84 0.06 6.41
C ILE A 564 23.65 0.61 7.82
N GLY A 565 24.75 0.94 8.51
CA GLY A 565 24.71 1.54 9.85
C GLY A 565 24.37 0.57 10.97
N ARG A 566 24.68 -0.71 10.80
CA ARG A 566 24.47 -1.77 11.80
C ARG A 566 25.72 -2.16 12.56
N GLY A 567 26.87 -1.66 12.13
CA GLY A 567 28.16 -1.82 12.81
C GLY A 567 28.51 -0.59 13.64
N GLU A 568 29.74 -0.61 14.19
CA GLU A 568 30.31 0.48 15.01
C GLU A 568 30.80 1.67 14.19
N TYR A 569 30.73 1.58 12.85
CA TYR A 569 31.32 2.56 11.94
C TYR A 569 30.30 3.58 11.44
N SER A 570 30.78 4.81 11.25
CA SER A 570 29.98 5.86 10.63
C SER A 570 29.58 5.45 9.21
N SER A 571 28.32 5.57 8.88
CA SER A 571 27.75 5.11 7.62
C SER A 571 27.17 6.26 6.82
N ALA A 572 27.25 6.14 5.48
CA ALA A 572 26.74 7.14 4.56
C ALA A 572 25.85 6.53 3.47
N CYS A 573 24.78 7.24 3.12
CA CYS A 573 23.92 6.93 2.00
C CYS A 573 23.98 8.09 0.99
N ILE A 574 24.31 7.79 -0.27
CA ILE A 574 24.43 8.77 -1.35
C ILE A 574 23.31 8.46 -2.36
N LEU A 575 22.43 9.43 -2.59
CA LEU A 575 21.35 9.38 -3.56
C LEU A 575 21.78 10.19 -4.79
N ILE A 576 21.86 9.55 -5.96
CA ILE A 576 22.23 10.21 -7.21
C ILE A 576 20.98 10.43 -8.04
N SER A 577 20.72 11.69 -8.44
CA SER A 577 19.56 12.05 -9.26
C SER A 577 19.81 13.31 -10.07
N ASP A 578 19.55 13.26 -11.37
CA ASP A 578 19.66 14.40 -12.29
C ASP A 578 18.33 15.14 -12.50
N VAL A 579 17.24 14.64 -11.94
CA VAL A 579 15.90 15.21 -12.09
C VAL A 579 15.73 16.42 -11.18
N LYS A 580 15.45 17.58 -11.79
CA LYS A 580 15.29 18.88 -11.09
C LYS A 580 13.83 19.26 -10.82
N SER A 581 12.86 18.37 -11.05
CA SER A 581 11.43 18.66 -10.79
C SER A 581 11.18 18.94 -9.30
N GLY A 582 10.24 19.84 -9.00
CA GLY A 582 9.93 20.25 -7.61
C GLY A 582 9.48 19.06 -6.74
N ASP A 583 8.71 18.13 -7.29
CA ASP A 583 8.19 16.97 -6.56
C ASP A 583 9.30 15.94 -6.27
N THR A 584 10.18 15.68 -7.23
CA THR A 584 11.35 14.80 -7.02
C THR A 584 12.25 15.37 -5.94
N LYS A 585 12.55 16.66 -5.99
CA LYS A 585 13.37 17.33 -4.98
C LYS A 585 12.76 17.21 -3.59
N ARG A 586 11.45 17.47 -3.44
CA ARG A 586 10.73 17.30 -2.17
C ARG A 586 10.85 15.88 -1.63
N ARG A 587 10.69 14.86 -2.49
CA ARG A 587 10.82 13.45 -2.09
C ARG A 587 12.22 13.11 -1.58
N LEU A 588 13.28 13.53 -2.29
CA LEU A 588 14.66 13.29 -1.87
C LEU A 588 15.02 14.06 -0.61
N ASP A 589 14.50 15.28 -0.43
CA ASP A 589 14.68 16.09 0.79
C ASP A 589 14.01 15.43 2.00
N VAL A 590 12.88 14.74 1.83
CA VAL A 590 12.24 13.98 2.92
C VAL A 590 13.18 12.89 3.43
N ILE A 591 13.79 12.07 2.56
CA ILE A 591 14.74 11.02 2.96
C ILE A 591 16.02 11.60 3.56
N LYS A 592 16.53 12.70 3.01
CA LYS A 592 17.73 13.37 3.50
C LYS A 592 17.58 13.90 4.93
N ASN A 593 16.42 14.49 5.24
CA ASN A 593 16.19 15.20 6.49
C ASN A 593 15.54 14.33 7.59
N ASN A 594 14.95 13.19 7.24
CA ASN A 594 14.27 12.32 8.19
C ASN A 594 14.98 10.97 8.32
N THR A 595 15.16 10.54 9.56
CA THR A 595 15.66 9.19 9.89
C THR A 595 14.56 8.25 10.37
N ASP A 596 13.42 8.79 10.78
CA ASP A 596 12.26 8.05 11.29
C ASP A 596 11.43 7.49 10.13
N GLY A 597 11.33 6.17 10.05
CA GLY A 597 10.61 5.47 8.99
C GLY A 597 9.11 5.75 8.98
N PHE A 598 8.48 5.97 10.14
CA PHE A 598 7.05 6.30 10.21
C PHE A 598 6.76 7.69 9.64
N LYS A 599 7.62 8.68 9.92
CA LYS A 599 7.51 10.02 9.31
C LYS A 599 7.72 9.97 7.80
N ILE A 600 8.68 9.17 7.34
CA ILE A 600 8.94 8.99 5.90
C ILE A 600 7.73 8.33 5.22
N ALA A 601 7.11 7.32 5.85
CA ALA A 601 5.92 6.68 5.32
C ALA A 601 4.71 7.63 5.26
N ASP A 602 4.53 8.48 6.28
CA ASP A 602 3.48 9.51 6.29
C ASP A 602 3.69 10.55 5.17
N GLU A 603 4.94 10.96 4.91
CA GLU A 603 5.25 11.89 3.82
C GLU A 603 5.15 11.22 2.44
N ASP A 604 5.59 9.94 2.27
CA ASP A 604 5.39 9.18 1.03
C ASP A 604 3.91 9.13 0.64
N LEU A 605 3.08 8.92 1.65
CA LEU A 605 1.64 8.88 1.51
C LEU A 605 1.03 10.21 1.07
N LYS A 606 1.48 11.33 1.66
CA LYS A 606 1.03 12.67 1.28
C LYS A 606 1.44 13.04 -0.16
N LEU A 607 2.64 12.61 -0.59
CA LEU A 607 3.20 12.95 -1.90
C LEU A 607 2.63 12.12 -3.05
N ARG A 608 2.36 10.83 -2.84
CA ARG A 608 1.82 9.93 -3.88
C ARG A 608 0.31 9.99 -4.01
N GLY A 609 -0.37 10.40 -2.95
CA GLY A 609 -1.80 10.22 -2.84
C GLY A 609 -2.21 8.75 -2.60
N PRO A 610 -3.49 8.54 -2.25
CA PRO A 610 -3.99 7.21 -1.83
C PRO A 610 -4.06 6.18 -2.95
N GLY A 611 -4.27 6.62 -4.20
CA GLY A 611 -4.48 5.73 -5.34
C GLY A 611 -3.25 4.87 -5.69
N ASP A 612 -2.06 5.47 -5.68
CA ASP A 612 -0.83 4.78 -6.05
C ASP A 612 -0.25 3.91 -4.93
N PHE A 613 -0.55 4.24 -3.68
CA PHE A 613 -0.09 3.43 -2.53
C PHE A 613 -0.86 2.11 -2.40
N LEU A 614 -2.14 2.11 -2.76
CA LEU A 614 -3.02 0.93 -2.79
C LEU A 614 -2.99 0.22 -4.15
N GLY A 615 -2.37 0.82 -5.15
CA GLY A 615 -2.30 0.42 -6.55
C GLY A 615 -1.41 -0.76 -6.85
N SER A 616 -1.62 -1.87 -6.21
CA SER A 616 -1.41 -3.21 -6.76
C SER A 616 -2.10 -4.22 -5.84
N ARG A 617 -2.75 -5.19 -6.42
CA ARG A 617 -3.55 -6.29 -5.84
C ARG A 617 -2.87 -7.11 -4.70
N GLN A 618 -1.82 -6.59 -4.07
CA GLN A 618 -0.98 -7.34 -3.13
C GLN A 618 -1.38 -7.21 -1.65
N HIS A 619 -2.31 -6.30 -1.28
CA HIS A 619 -2.52 -5.98 0.15
C HIS A 619 -3.82 -6.49 0.76
N GLY A 620 -4.68 -7.19 0.01
CA GLY A 620 -5.91 -7.78 0.57
C GLY A 620 -6.96 -6.77 1.07
N LEU A 621 -6.84 -5.49 0.68
CA LEU A 621 -7.86 -4.49 0.93
C LEU A 621 -8.92 -4.53 -0.17
N PRO A 622 -10.20 -4.33 0.17
CA PRO A 622 -11.21 -4.11 -0.83
C PRO A 622 -10.97 -2.80 -1.58
N ASP A 623 -11.18 -2.80 -2.90
CA ASP A 623 -11.18 -1.57 -3.68
C ASP A 623 -12.25 -0.62 -3.15
N MET A 624 -11.83 0.53 -2.60
CA MET A 624 -12.75 1.56 -2.14
C MET A 624 -13.38 2.27 -3.33
N LYS A 625 -14.70 2.45 -3.30
CA LYS A 625 -15.45 3.02 -4.41
C LYS A 625 -15.54 4.54 -4.37
N ILE A 626 -15.58 5.12 -3.16
CA ILE A 626 -15.79 6.55 -2.94
C ILE A 626 -14.95 7.10 -1.80
N ALA A 627 -14.69 6.32 -0.75
CA ALA A 627 -13.92 6.75 0.40
C ALA A 627 -12.42 6.81 0.09
N ASP A 628 -11.80 7.87 0.54
CA ASP A 628 -10.35 8.01 0.60
C ASP A 628 -9.92 7.89 2.06
N ILE A 629 -9.33 6.75 2.41
CA ILE A 629 -8.90 6.41 3.77
C ILE A 629 -8.00 7.50 4.40
N PHE A 630 -7.33 8.30 3.58
CA PHE A 630 -6.38 9.31 4.01
C PHE A 630 -6.99 10.70 4.10
N ALA A 631 -7.81 11.06 3.13
CA ALA A 631 -8.56 12.30 3.16
C ALA A 631 -9.68 12.23 4.21
N ASP A 632 -10.31 11.07 4.39
CA ASP A 632 -11.47 10.84 5.23
C ASP A 632 -11.14 10.32 6.65
N ARG A 633 -9.98 10.68 7.21
CA ARG A 633 -9.49 10.17 8.53
C ARG A 633 -10.48 10.40 9.67
N GLU A 634 -11.09 11.55 9.73
CA GLU A 634 -12.07 11.88 10.78
C GLU A 634 -13.32 11.01 10.65
N THR A 635 -13.79 10.82 9.43
CA THR A 635 -14.92 9.94 9.12
C THR A 635 -14.59 8.48 9.45
N LEU A 636 -13.37 8.02 9.13
CA LEU A 636 -12.90 6.69 9.47
C LEU A 636 -12.89 6.46 10.99
N HIS A 637 -12.40 7.43 11.76
CA HIS A 637 -12.38 7.34 13.21
C HIS A 637 -13.79 7.34 13.80
N SER A 638 -14.69 8.18 13.30
CA SER A 638 -16.08 8.20 13.69
C SER A 638 -16.79 6.89 13.38
N ALA A 639 -16.63 6.38 12.16
CA ALA A 639 -17.19 5.09 11.72
C ALA A 639 -16.67 3.92 12.59
N GLY A 640 -15.38 3.93 12.96
CA GLY A 640 -14.80 2.93 13.85
C GLY A 640 -15.42 2.92 15.25
N LYS A 641 -15.64 4.10 15.85
CA LYS A 641 -16.32 4.23 17.15
C LYS A 641 -17.74 3.69 17.11
N GLU A 642 -18.51 4.06 16.08
CA GLU A 642 -19.87 3.58 15.91
C GLU A 642 -19.92 2.06 15.70
N ALA A 643 -18.96 1.50 14.94
CA ALA A 643 -18.83 0.06 14.72
C ALA A 643 -18.51 -0.69 16.04
N GLU A 644 -17.63 -0.15 16.88
CA GLU A 644 -17.33 -0.73 18.21
C GLU A 644 -18.54 -0.70 19.12
N GLU A 645 -19.26 0.43 19.17
CA GLU A 645 -20.46 0.61 19.99
C GLU A 645 -21.58 -0.33 19.52
N LEU A 646 -21.82 -0.43 18.21
CA LEU A 646 -22.79 -1.35 17.63
C LEU A 646 -22.50 -2.80 17.99
N LEU A 647 -21.27 -3.26 17.73
CA LEU A 647 -20.89 -4.64 18.03
C LEU A 647 -20.83 -4.95 19.53
N ARG A 648 -20.78 -3.95 20.41
CA ARG A 648 -20.94 -4.13 21.85
C ARG A 648 -22.37 -4.47 22.21
N ARG A 649 -23.37 -3.86 21.51
CA ARG A 649 -24.81 -4.09 21.72
C ARG A 649 -25.31 -5.34 21.02
N ASP A 650 -24.94 -5.49 19.75
CA ASP A 650 -25.31 -6.64 18.90
C ASP A 650 -24.04 -7.30 18.33
N PRO A 651 -23.39 -8.20 19.11
CA PRO A 651 -22.11 -8.82 18.72
C PRO A 651 -22.16 -9.66 17.45
N MET A 652 -23.32 -10.17 17.08
CA MET A 652 -23.53 -11.06 15.93
C MET A 652 -24.34 -10.40 14.81
N LEU A 653 -24.71 -9.14 14.95
CA LEU A 653 -25.55 -8.39 14.01
C LEU A 653 -26.88 -9.10 13.71
N HIS A 654 -27.52 -9.64 14.77
CA HIS A 654 -28.77 -10.39 14.62
C HIS A 654 -30.01 -9.51 14.62
N ASP A 655 -29.92 -8.29 15.14
CA ASP A 655 -31.04 -7.35 15.17
C ASP A 655 -31.53 -7.04 13.75
N ALA A 656 -32.84 -6.90 13.58
CA ALA A 656 -33.45 -6.68 12.27
C ALA A 656 -32.96 -5.39 11.59
N GLU A 657 -32.68 -4.35 12.37
CA GLU A 657 -32.13 -3.09 11.87
C GLU A 657 -30.72 -3.23 11.28
N ASN A 658 -29.95 -4.26 11.68
CA ASN A 658 -28.62 -4.54 11.21
C ASN A 658 -28.56 -5.48 9.99
N ALA A 659 -29.72 -5.88 9.44
CA ALA A 659 -29.79 -6.81 8.33
C ALA A 659 -29.09 -6.31 7.06
N GLY A 660 -29.23 -5.02 6.73
CA GLY A 660 -28.54 -4.37 5.62
C GLY A 660 -27.01 -4.38 5.80
N LEU A 661 -26.55 -4.02 7.00
CA LEU A 661 -25.13 -4.04 7.36
C LEU A 661 -24.54 -5.45 7.25
N ARG A 662 -25.23 -6.44 7.77
CA ARG A 662 -24.79 -7.85 7.70
C ARG A 662 -24.68 -8.33 6.26
N SER A 663 -25.61 -7.94 5.38
CA SER A 663 -25.56 -8.25 3.95
C SER A 663 -24.33 -7.64 3.28
N GLU A 664 -24.03 -6.35 3.53
CA GLU A 664 -22.89 -5.66 2.95
C GLU A 664 -21.54 -6.22 3.47
N ILE A 665 -21.46 -6.56 4.75
CA ILE A 665 -20.27 -7.23 5.32
C ILE A 665 -20.05 -8.60 4.68
N THR A 666 -21.11 -9.37 4.47
CA THR A 666 -21.02 -10.69 3.81
C THR A 666 -20.52 -10.56 2.38
N GLU A 667 -21.00 -9.57 1.64
CA GLU A 667 -20.55 -9.29 0.28
C GLU A 667 -19.10 -8.79 0.25
N LEU A 668 -18.70 -7.97 1.22
CA LEU A 668 -17.31 -7.53 1.40
C LEU A 668 -16.36 -8.72 1.55
N PHE A 669 -16.70 -9.68 2.42
CA PHE A 669 -15.87 -10.88 2.63
C PHE A 669 -15.89 -11.84 1.44
N ARG A 670 -16.99 -11.94 0.71
CA ARG A 670 -17.05 -12.73 -0.53
C ARG A 670 -16.05 -12.19 -1.57
N ARG A 671 -15.94 -10.88 -1.70
CA ARG A 671 -14.96 -10.24 -2.60
C ARG A 671 -13.52 -10.45 -2.16
N LEU A 672 -13.25 -10.38 -0.85
CA LEU A 672 -11.91 -10.59 -0.30
C LEU A 672 -11.42 -12.05 -0.42
N ASN A 673 -12.32 -13.03 -0.33
CA ASN A 673 -11.98 -14.46 -0.40
C ASN A 673 -12.05 -15.04 -1.81
N GLY A 674 -12.62 -14.34 -2.76
CA GLY A 674 -12.83 -14.80 -4.14
C GLY A 674 -11.77 -14.35 -5.15
N ASN A 675 -10.69 -13.72 -4.67
CA ASN A 675 -9.53 -13.33 -5.46
C ASN A 675 -8.31 -14.17 -5.12
#